data_fb29972af95446aa830366d26f5c1ae0
#
_entry.id   fb29972af95446aa830366d26f5c1ae0
#
_cell.length_a   1.000
_cell.length_b   1.000
_cell.length_c   1.000
_cell.angle_alpha   90.00
_cell.angle_beta   90.00
_cell.angle_gamma   90.00
#
_symmetry.space_group_name_H-M   'P 1'
#
loop_
_entity.id
_entity.type
_entity.pdbx_description
1 polymer ?
#
loop_
_entity_poly.entity_id
_entity_poly.type
_entity_poly.pdbx_seq_one_letter_code
_entity_poly.pdbx_strand_id
1 'polypeptide(L)'
;MIEMKHNKNTMKIAILHLSDMHIDSGNYQWLTKKTEQIVSAVWNDFSECGKIIIVVSGDIAYSGKKEEYDYAKVFFRALLREFAQKKLDNIELDNKIICVPGNHDCNFEIDDNARKMLLVSMRSNVGMVDNSVYDVISAVQSNFKEFAKDVMIDKAYTLLINNNVTVNAGDKTILFRLYNTAWMSSMKEEQNSIVMPLEMIDSESIDADMVISVFHHNYSWITPSCDDNKNRFRKHIMKISNMVLYGHEHTPSSSQVTDHYESEIVNEFEGGALCFSRPGCARASSFNSIILDLDSFECIVRSFDYNSSIYSKKKERLVNLNRERKMDEFRHDIDFLKSLKKMSIPIHNSENVKMTLNEFFVYSDLERINTRQLKVDEDFMDSSLIIEDINYQLVMLEGDDQCGKTSLLNMYYLRFVDKYMYPVLIKGKSLVNDNLDKIIGKAFNEQYCSEDQEKYLQNNKERKVLLVDDFDECQLNDTSKKKVIDQFLNRFSKVIITTRENENVASSYFLMEKKNTLSARIKPLGHVKRNELVKKFYTTYDVNASSSKKQALLEQVKTGFDMVENFLGKEYIPSYPIYILSILLSNTKMQSSSLEQTSYGYCYEALITCALMACVDDKTKIDRYYNVLTNLAYCIYQKKGRPISEDDFREFYEKYQEIYYSQGYKEVKSNLLKCNLLRCTDDYYYKFSYNYIYYFLVAKYMADNMHSKKGLDDIMNLCE
;
A
#
# COMPACT_ATOMS: atom_id res chain seq x y z
N MET A 1 -30.69 57.10 11.63
CA MET A 1 -29.38 56.62 11.19
C MET A 1 -29.42 55.10 11.27
N ILE A 2 -29.67 54.46 10.13
CA ILE A 2 -29.65 53.01 10.02
C ILE A 2 -28.23 52.67 9.57
N GLU A 3 -27.46 52.05 10.46
CA GLU A 3 -26.14 51.54 10.12
C GLU A 3 -26.27 50.49 9.02
N MET A 4 -25.74 50.83 7.82
CA MET A 4 -25.50 49.85 6.78
C MET A 4 -24.46 48.85 7.33
N LYS A 5 -24.92 47.64 7.63
CA LYS A 5 -24.01 46.49 7.79
C LYS A 5 -23.23 46.33 6.49
N HIS A 6 -21.93 46.52 6.57
CA HIS A 6 -21.02 46.13 5.50
C HIS A 6 -21.24 44.63 5.21
N ASN A 7 -21.85 44.34 4.07
CA ASN A 7 -21.80 43.02 3.47
C ASN A 7 -20.31 42.74 3.18
N LYS A 8 -19.69 41.87 3.95
CA LYS A 8 -18.47 41.22 3.54
C LYS A 8 -18.77 40.53 2.21
N ASN A 9 -18.17 40.98 1.13
CA ASN A 9 -18.22 40.29 -0.16
C ASN A 9 -17.65 38.90 0.05
N THR A 10 -18.48 37.90 0.26
CA THR A 10 -18.11 36.48 0.29
C THR A 10 -17.64 36.12 -1.10
N MET A 11 -16.44 35.55 -1.24
CA MET A 11 -15.91 35.20 -2.54
C MET A 11 -16.50 33.86 -2.99
N LYS A 12 -17.44 33.94 -3.90
CA LYS A 12 -18.04 32.76 -4.54
C LYS A 12 -17.27 32.39 -5.79
N ILE A 13 -17.14 31.09 -6.05
CA ILE A 13 -16.47 30.53 -7.20
C ILE A 13 -17.46 29.66 -7.97
N ALA A 14 -17.45 29.82 -9.29
CA ALA A 14 -18.22 29.03 -10.20
C ALA A 14 -17.36 27.93 -10.84
N ILE A 15 -17.79 26.66 -10.76
CA ILE A 15 -17.16 25.55 -11.44
C ILE A 15 -18.14 25.00 -12.47
N LEU A 16 -17.71 24.99 -13.74
CA LEU A 16 -18.38 24.24 -14.79
C LEU A 16 -17.77 22.84 -14.84
N HIS A 17 -18.53 21.83 -14.39
CA HIS A 17 -18.10 20.45 -14.38
C HIS A 17 -18.64 19.69 -15.58
N LEU A 18 -17.73 19.33 -16.49
CA LEU A 18 -17.97 18.57 -17.72
C LEU A 18 -17.37 17.16 -17.57
N SER A 19 -17.98 16.19 -18.25
CA SER A 19 -17.49 14.81 -18.31
C SER A 19 -17.97 14.12 -19.59
N ASP A 20 -17.33 13.03 -19.98
CA ASP A 20 -17.80 12.10 -21.00
C ASP A 20 -18.20 12.82 -22.29
N MET A 21 -17.26 13.57 -22.84
CA MET A 21 -17.44 14.40 -24.03
C MET A 21 -17.37 13.57 -25.30
N HIS A 22 -16.55 12.53 -25.32
CA HIS A 22 -16.35 11.61 -26.44
C HIS A 22 -16.23 12.30 -27.80
N ILE A 23 -15.35 13.32 -27.85
CA ILE A 23 -15.18 14.15 -29.04
C ILE A 23 -14.55 13.37 -30.18
N ASP A 24 -15.21 13.39 -31.33
CA ASP A 24 -14.76 12.83 -32.61
C ASP A 24 -15.07 13.75 -33.79
N SER A 25 -14.71 13.32 -35.00
CA SER A 25 -15.00 14.05 -36.23
C SER A 25 -16.50 14.21 -36.51
N GLY A 26 -17.36 13.33 -35.98
CA GLY A 26 -18.81 13.32 -36.20
C GLY A 26 -19.60 14.20 -35.24
N ASN A 27 -19.03 14.57 -34.10
CA ASN A 27 -19.79 15.30 -33.07
C ASN A 27 -19.20 16.66 -32.66
N TYR A 28 -17.90 16.94 -32.93
CA TYR A 28 -17.26 18.17 -32.44
C TYR A 28 -17.97 19.47 -32.91
N GLN A 29 -18.44 19.51 -34.15
CA GLN A 29 -19.17 20.70 -34.66
C GLN A 29 -20.48 20.91 -33.92
N TRP A 30 -21.18 19.83 -33.60
CA TRP A 30 -22.43 19.89 -32.84
C TRP A 30 -22.18 20.40 -31.44
N LEU A 31 -21.17 19.87 -30.75
CA LEU A 31 -20.77 20.33 -29.42
C LEU A 31 -20.30 21.79 -29.42
N THR A 32 -19.48 22.19 -30.40
CA THR A 32 -18.98 23.57 -30.51
C THR A 32 -20.14 24.57 -30.69
N LYS A 33 -21.19 24.20 -31.44
CA LYS A 33 -22.41 25.05 -31.57
C LYS A 33 -23.22 25.13 -30.27
N LYS A 34 -22.99 24.29 -29.27
CA LYS A 34 -23.68 24.31 -27.97
C LYS A 34 -23.00 25.19 -26.92
N THR A 35 -21.80 25.68 -27.17
CA THR A 35 -21.07 26.49 -26.19
C THR A 35 -21.83 27.73 -25.73
N GLU A 36 -22.46 28.44 -26.63
CA GLU A 36 -23.32 29.58 -26.29
C GLU A 36 -24.51 29.19 -25.39
N GLN A 37 -25.13 28.05 -25.67
CA GLN A 37 -26.25 27.55 -24.88
C GLN A 37 -25.82 27.08 -23.49
N ILE A 38 -24.64 26.41 -23.38
CA ILE A 38 -24.06 26.00 -22.12
C ILE A 38 -23.81 27.24 -21.25
N VAL A 39 -23.11 28.23 -21.79
CA VAL A 39 -22.78 29.47 -21.05
C VAL A 39 -24.07 30.21 -20.68
N SER A 40 -25.04 30.30 -21.56
CA SER A 40 -26.31 31.00 -21.29
C SER A 40 -27.11 30.32 -20.17
N ALA A 41 -27.05 28.97 -20.08
CA ALA A 41 -27.75 28.21 -19.03
C ALA A 41 -27.21 28.48 -17.62
N VAL A 42 -25.93 28.75 -17.49
CA VAL A 42 -25.28 28.95 -16.18
C VAL A 42 -25.00 30.42 -15.85
N TRP A 43 -25.12 31.32 -16.81
CA TRP A 43 -24.61 32.69 -16.68
C TRP A 43 -25.24 33.49 -15.55
N ASN A 44 -26.54 33.34 -15.30
CA ASN A 44 -27.21 34.07 -14.20
C ASN A 44 -26.56 33.80 -12.86
N ASP A 45 -26.10 32.57 -12.62
CA ASP A 45 -25.45 32.18 -11.38
C ASP A 45 -23.96 32.53 -11.38
N PHE A 46 -23.29 32.35 -12.53
CA PHE A 46 -21.86 32.58 -12.67
C PHE A 46 -21.48 34.07 -12.64
N SER A 47 -22.41 34.93 -13.08
CA SER A 47 -22.21 36.39 -13.05
C SER A 47 -22.12 36.97 -11.64
N GLU A 48 -22.57 36.23 -10.61
CA GLU A 48 -22.47 36.62 -9.20
C GLU A 48 -21.17 36.11 -8.52
N CYS A 49 -20.34 35.35 -9.25
CA CYS A 49 -19.10 34.77 -8.72
C CYS A 49 -17.89 35.61 -9.10
N GLY A 50 -16.87 35.57 -8.23
CA GLY A 50 -15.59 36.28 -8.48
C GLY A 50 -14.68 35.53 -9.44
N LYS A 51 -14.82 34.21 -9.58
CA LYS A 51 -13.96 33.40 -10.46
C LYS A 51 -14.75 32.24 -11.11
N ILE A 52 -14.42 31.94 -12.37
CA ILE A 52 -14.96 30.81 -13.13
C ILE A 52 -13.86 29.83 -13.47
N ILE A 53 -14.09 28.55 -13.17
CA ILE A 53 -13.16 27.43 -13.40
C ILE A 53 -13.90 26.35 -14.21
N ILE A 54 -13.24 25.80 -15.23
CA ILE A 54 -13.78 24.67 -16.02
C ILE A 54 -13.02 23.42 -15.60
N VAL A 55 -13.75 22.39 -15.12
CA VAL A 55 -13.20 21.10 -14.71
C VAL A 55 -13.79 19.99 -15.59
N VAL A 56 -12.92 19.11 -16.10
CA VAL A 56 -13.32 17.97 -16.95
C VAL A 56 -12.86 16.66 -16.28
N SER A 57 -13.81 15.83 -15.90
CA SER A 57 -13.53 14.57 -15.18
C SER A 57 -13.37 13.35 -16.11
N GLY A 58 -12.74 13.56 -17.28
CA GLY A 58 -12.32 12.49 -18.18
C GLY A 58 -13.20 12.29 -19.41
N ASP A 59 -12.76 11.38 -20.28
CA ASP A 59 -13.38 11.02 -21.56
C ASP A 59 -13.62 12.21 -22.48
N ILE A 60 -12.53 12.97 -22.71
CA ILE A 60 -12.54 14.12 -23.63
C ILE A 60 -12.59 13.65 -25.08
N ALA A 61 -11.68 12.76 -25.48
CA ALA A 61 -11.64 12.14 -26.79
C ALA A 61 -12.54 10.90 -26.83
N TYR A 62 -12.87 10.43 -28.04
CA TYR A 62 -13.64 9.20 -28.24
C TYR A 62 -12.75 7.94 -28.23
N SER A 63 -11.54 8.04 -28.77
CA SER A 63 -10.59 6.91 -28.91
C SER A 63 -9.13 7.30 -28.64
N GLY A 64 -8.90 8.44 -27.99
CA GLY A 64 -7.57 8.92 -27.61
C GLY A 64 -6.66 9.31 -28.77
N LYS A 65 -7.20 9.57 -29.96
CA LYS A 65 -6.44 9.95 -31.15
C LYS A 65 -6.10 11.44 -31.13
N LYS A 66 -4.97 11.78 -31.74
CA LYS A 66 -4.47 13.16 -31.74
C LYS A 66 -5.45 14.14 -32.38
N GLU A 67 -6.09 13.75 -33.48
CA GLU A 67 -7.07 14.57 -34.21
C GLU A 67 -8.28 14.89 -33.33
N GLU A 68 -8.71 13.98 -32.47
CA GLU A 68 -9.83 14.18 -31.56
C GLU A 68 -9.53 15.27 -30.53
N TYR A 69 -8.28 15.35 -30.07
CA TYR A 69 -7.83 16.43 -29.18
C TYR A 69 -7.71 17.78 -29.90
N ASP A 70 -7.40 17.79 -31.20
CA ASP A 70 -7.46 19.03 -31.98
C ASP A 70 -8.89 19.55 -32.08
N TYR A 71 -9.88 18.66 -32.24
CA TYR A 71 -11.30 19.02 -32.17
C TYR A 71 -11.69 19.50 -30.76
N ALA A 72 -11.20 18.86 -29.71
CA ALA A 72 -11.47 19.27 -28.36
C ALA A 72 -10.92 20.68 -28.08
N LYS A 73 -9.73 21.02 -28.58
CA LYS A 73 -9.18 22.40 -28.50
C LYS A 73 -10.08 23.42 -29.17
N VAL A 74 -10.72 23.08 -30.29
CA VAL A 74 -11.72 23.97 -30.96
C VAL A 74 -12.91 24.21 -30.05
N PHE A 75 -13.46 23.16 -29.44
CA PHE A 75 -14.56 23.26 -28.49
C PHE A 75 -14.22 24.15 -27.30
N PHE A 76 -13.11 23.88 -26.61
CA PHE A 76 -12.72 24.66 -25.42
C PHE A 76 -12.40 26.12 -25.72
N ARG A 77 -11.80 26.41 -26.87
CA ARG A 77 -11.59 27.80 -27.32
C ARG A 77 -12.90 28.51 -27.55
N ALA A 78 -13.90 27.84 -28.14
CA ALA A 78 -15.24 28.41 -28.36
C ALA A 78 -15.91 28.65 -26.98
N LEU A 79 -15.90 27.70 -26.08
CA LEU A 79 -16.51 27.79 -24.75
C LEU A 79 -15.90 28.95 -23.92
N LEU A 80 -14.59 29.05 -23.89
CA LEU A 80 -13.88 30.13 -23.20
C LEU A 80 -14.18 31.51 -23.84
N ARG A 81 -14.32 31.58 -25.16
CA ARG A 81 -14.71 32.80 -25.86
C ARG A 81 -16.12 33.26 -25.46
N GLU A 82 -17.07 32.34 -25.35
CA GLU A 82 -18.45 32.68 -24.95
C GLU A 82 -18.47 33.24 -23.51
N PHE A 83 -17.71 32.65 -22.59
CA PHE A 83 -17.53 33.18 -21.22
C PHE A 83 -16.87 34.56 -21.26
N ALA A 84 -15.81 34.74 -22.04
CA ALA A 84 -15.07 36.01 -22.12
C ALA A 84 -15.94 37.15 -22.68
N GLN A 85 -16.87 36.87 -23.63
CA GLN A 85 -17.78 37.85 -24.18
C GLN A 85 -18.85 38.34 -23.18
N LYS A 86 -19.25 37.46 -22.24
CA LYS A 86 -20.23 37.80 -21.20
C LYS A 86 -19.62 38.29 -19.92
N LYS A 87 -18.30 38.05 -19.71
CA LYS A 87 -17.59 38.31 -18.48
C LYS A 87 -17.66 39.80 -18.06
N LEU A 88 -17.96 40.04 -16.80
CA LEU A 88 -17.86 41.35 -16.14
C LEU A 88 -16.43 41.60 -15.64
N ASP A 89 -16.03 42.88 -15.42
CA ASP A 89 -14.67 43.24 -15.05
C ASP A 89 -14.22 42.64 -13.70
N ASN A 90 -15.17 42.38 -12.81
CA ASN A 90 -14.93 41.81 -11.49
C ASN A 90 -14.85 40.27 -11.46
N ILE A 91 -14.98 39.59 -12.62
CA ILE A 91 -14.94 38.13 -12.71
C ILE A 91 -13.60 37.70 -13.30
N GLU A 92 -12.87 36.84 -12.60
CA GLU A 92 -11.69 36.17 -13.12
C GLU A 92 -12.08 34.93 -13.94
N LEU A 93 -11.54 34.82 -15.13
CA LEU A 93 -11.69 33.66 -16.01
C LEU A 93 -10.31 33.18 -16.43
N ASP A 94 -9.94 31.98 -16.06
CA ASP A 94 -8.72 31.35 -16.55
C ASP A 94 -8.92 30.96 -18.04
N ASN A 95 -7.92 31.27 -18.88
CA ASN A 95 -7.95 30.89 -20.30
C ASN A 95 -7.64 29.39 -20.54
N LYS A 96 -7.73 28.58 -19.49
CA LYS A 96 -7.36 27.18 -19.46
C LYS A 96 -8.32 26.40 -18.56
N ILE A 97 -8.21 25.07 -18.64
CA ILE A 97 -9.08 24.13 -17.92
C ILE A 97 -8.31 23.27 -16.94
N ILE A 98 -9.01 22.54 -16.10
CA ILE A 98 -8.49 21.45 -15.28
C ILE A 98 -9.10 20.15 -15.82
N CYS A 99 -8.28 19.14 -16.13
CA CYS A 99 -8.79 17.87 -16.63
C CYS A 99 -7.99 16.66 -16.16
N VAL A 100 -8.64 15.51 -16.12
CA VAL A 100 -8.04 14.18 -15.92
C VAL A 100 -8.36 13.30 -17.14
N PRO A 101 -7.58 12.26 -17.43
CA PRO A 101 -7.91 11.31 -18.49
C PRO A 101 -9.02 10.35 -18.05
N GLY A 102 -9.88 9.94 -18.99
CA GLY A 102 -10.77 8.79 -18.86
C GLY A 102 -10.30 7.61 -19.73
N ASN A 103 -11.07 6.52 -19.74
CA ASN A 103 -10.72 5.33 -20.52
C ASN A 103 -10.77 5.55 -22.03
N HIS A 104 -11.64 6.43 -22.52
CA HIS A 104 -11.67 6.83 -23.92
C HIS A 104 -10.52 7.77 -24.32
N ASP A 105 -9.80 8.33 -23.37
CA ASP A 105 -8.59 9.12 -23.61
C ASP A 105 -7.34 8.24 -23.84
N CYS A 106 -7.50 6.91 -23.90
CA CYS A 106 -6.48 5.93 -24.21
C CYS A 106 -6.49 5.55 -25.70
N ASN A 107 -5.36 5.71 -26.39
CA ASN A 107 -5.19 5.22 -27.77
C ASN A 107 -4.78 3.75 -27.77
N PHE A 108 -5.74 2.83 -27.90
CA PHE A 108 -5.49 1.39 -27.91
C PHE A 108 -4.90 0.87 -29.25
N GLU A 109 -4.72 1.71 -30.27
CA GLU A 109 -3.98 1.32 -31.49
C GLU A 109 -2.49 1.10 -31.20
N ILE A 110 -1.96 1.69 -30.14
CA ILE A 110 -0.55 1.51 -29.69
C ILE A 110 -0.43 0.53 -28.51
N ASP A 111 -1.50 -0.18 -28.15
CA ASP A 111 -1.53 -1.14 -27.04
C ASP A 111 -0.78 -2.43 -27.41
N ASP A 112 0.43 -2.59 -26.93
CA ASP A 112 1.32 -3.72 -27.23
C ASP A 112 1.17 -4.89 -26.24
N ASN A 113 1.87 -6.00 -26.56
CA ASN A 113 1.83 -7.19 -25.74
C ASN A 113 2.55 -6.99 -24.38
N ALA A 114 3.57 -6.14 -24.32
CA ALA A 114 4.27 -5.88 -23.05
C ALA A 114 3.34 -5.19 -22.05
N ARG A 115 2.60 -4.18 -22.50
CA ARG A 115 1.58 -3.52 -21.68
C ARG A 115 0.49 -4.49 -21.21
N LYS A 116 -0.03 -5.36 -22.11
CA LYS A 116 -1.04 -6.37 -21.77
C LYS A 116 -0.57 -7.34 -20.70
N MET A 117 0.67 -7.80 -20.79
CA MET A 117 1.27 -8.68 -19.77
C MET A 117 1.41 -7.95 -18.42
N LEU A 118 1.86 -6.69 -18.44
CA LEU A 118 1.96 -5.89 -17.22
C LEU A 118 0.58 -5.66 -16.59
N LEU A 119 -0.47 -5.37 -17.36
CA LEU A 119 -1.82 -5.21 -16.84
C LEU A 119 -2.32 -6.46 -16.09
N VAL A 120 -2.07 -7.65 -16.62
CA VAL A 120 -2.42 -8.91 -15.95
C VAL A 120 -1.64 -9.05 -14.64
N SER A 121 -0.34 -8.77 -14.66
CA SER A 121 0.52 -8.87 -13.48
C SER A 121 0.10 -7.88 -12.38
N MET A 122 -0.23 -6.63 -12.74
CA MET A 122 -0.61 -5.59 -11.77
C MET A 122 -1.96 -5.84 -11.10
N ARG A 123 -2.91 -6.46 -11.80
CA ARG A 123 -4.19 -6.88 -11.20
C ARG A 123 -4.02 -7.90 -10.08
N SER A 124 -2.88 -8.62 -10.09
CA SER A 124 -2.55 -9.63 -9.09
C SER A 124 -1.65 -9.10 -7.98
N ASN A 125 -0.88 -8.03 -8.21
CA ASN A 125 0.13 -7.55 -7.25
C ASN A 125 0.40 -6.04 -7.36
N VAL A 126 -0.24 -5.24 -6.52
CA VAL A 126 -0.09 -3.76 -6.45
C VAL A 126 1.33 -3.33 -6.05
N GLY A 127 2.04 -4.13 -5.25
CA GLY A 127 3.36 -3.77 -4.71
C GLY A 127 4.49 -3.69 -5.74
N MET A 128 4.20 -3.99 -7.03
CA MET A 128 5.18 -3.93 -8.12
C MET A 128 5.09 -2.64 -8.96
N VAL A 129 4.17 -1.73 -8.67
CA VAL A 129 4.03 -0.50 -9.44
C VAL A 129 5.11 0.48 -9.03
N ASP A 130 6.01 0.78 -9.95
CA ASP A 130 6.97 1.88 -9.88
C ASP A 130 6.77 2.82 -11.08
N ASN A 131 7.55 3.88 -11.15
CA ASN A 131 7.45 4.85 -12.23
C ASN A 131 7.68 4.21 -13.62
N SER A 132 8.56 3.21 -13.73
CA SER A 132 8.86 2.56 -15.03
C SER A 132 7.68 1.72 -15.51
N VAL A 133 7.04 0.98 -14.62
CA VAL A 133 5.84 0.20 -14.90
C VAL A 133 4.66 1.15 -15.24
N TYR A 134 4.50 2.21 -14.46
CA TYR A 134 3.48 3.21 -14.73
C TYR A 134 3.63 3.85 -16.11
N ASP A 135 4.85 4.24 -16.50
CA ASP A 135 5.13 4.86 -17.80
C ASP A 135 4.78 3.94 -18.97
N VAL A 136 5.12 2.65 -18.87
CA VAL A 136 4.77 1.67 -19.92
C VAL A 136 3.25 1.48 -20.00
N ILE A 137 2.58 1.32 -18.87
CA ILE A 137 1.13 1.08 -18.85
C ILE A 137 0.35 2.32 -19.31
N SER A 138 0.76 3.53 -18.91
CA SER A 138 0.10 4.78 -19.27
C SER A 138 0.50 5.33 -20.65
N ALA A 139 1.39 4.67 -21.39
CA ALA A 139 1.85 5.12 -22.71
C ALA A 139 0.71 5.32 -23.71
N VAL A 140 -0.39 4.56 -23.59
CA VAL A 140 -1.61 4.72 -24.40
C VAL A 140 -2.29 6.08 -24.21
N GLN A 141 -1.94 6.84 -23.17
CA GLN A 141 -2.45 8.18 -22.87
C GLN A 141 -1.49 9.30 -23.37
N SER A 142 -0.52 8.97 -24.22
CA SER A 142 0.50 9.95 -24.70
C SER A 142 -0.13 11.17 -25.39
N ASN A 143 -1.17 10.95 -26.20
CA ASN A 143 -1.88 12.03 -26.88
C ASN A 143 -2.65 12.94 -25.88
N PHE A 144 -3.26 12.37 -24.85
CA PHE A 144 -3.84 13.13 -23.76
C PHE A 144 -2.78 13.98 -23.04
N LYS A 145 -1.61 13.41 -22.76
CA LYS A 145 -0.50 14.12 -22.12
C LYS A 145 -0.07 15.35 -22.91
N GLU A 146 0.00 15.25 -24.25
CA GLU A 146 0.31 16.39 -25.12
C GLU A 146 -0.80 17.44 -25.10
N PHE A 147 -2.06 17.00 -25.18
CA PHE A 147 -3.24 17.87 -25.12
C PHE A 147 -3.30 18.62 -23.77
N ALA A 148 -3.11 17.93 -22.67
CA ALA A 148 -3.18 18.52 -21.33
C ALA A 148 -2.15 19.63 -21.12
N LYS A 149 -0.92 19.48 -21.63
CA LYS A 149 0.11 20.54 -21.57
C LYS A 149 -0.32 21.84 -22.24
N ASP A 150 -1.15 21.76 -23.29
CA ASP A 150 -1.62 22.93 -24.02
C ASP A 150 -2.78 23.63 -23.31
N VAL A 151 -3.69 22.86 -22.67
CA VAL A 151 -4.99 23.36 -22.20
C VAL A 151 -5.10 23.49 -20.68
N MET A 152 -4.26 22.82 -19.91
CA MET A 152 -4.31 22.85 -18.44
C MET A 152 -3.84 24.21 -17.90
N ILE A 153 -4.40 24.62 -16.75
CA ILE A 153 -3.98 25.79 -15.98
C ILE A 153 -2.52 25.67 -15.61
N ASP A 154 -2.10 24.51 -15.11
CA ASP A 154 -0.70 24.24 -14.80
C ASP A 154 0.09 23.84 -16.05
N LYS A 155 1.08 24.66 -16.41
CA LYS A 155 1.96 24.40 -17.56
C LYS A 155 3.01 23.31 -17.27
N ALA A 156 3.25 23.00 -16.00
CA ALA A 156 4.17 21.94 -15.57
C ALA A 156 3.49 20.57 -15.48
N TYR A 157 2.24 20.47 -15.92
CA TYR A 157 1.49 19.21 -15.87
C TYR A 157 2.28 18.07 -16.49
N THR A 158 2.43 17.00 -15.73
CA THR A 158 2.98 15.71 -16.17
C THR A 158 1.94 14.63 -15.94
N LEU A 159 1.89 13.62 -16.81
CA LEU A 159 0.97 12.52 -16.63
C LEU A 159 1.50 11.58 -15.53
N LEU A 160 1.12 11.84 -14.29
CA LEU A 160 1.43 11.02 -13.12
C LEU A 160 0.16 10.35 -12.60
N ILE A 161 0.30 9.43 -11.65
CA ILE A 161 -0.87 8.79 -10.99
C ILE A 161 -1.72 9.83 -10.27
N ASN A 162 -1.10 10.87 -9.71
CA ASN A 162 -1.79 12.08 -9.28
C ASN A 162 -0.98 13.33 -9.62
N ASN A 163 -1.70 14.43 -9.84
CA ASN A 163 -1.15 15.77 -10.03
C ASN A 163 -1.88 16.75 -9.11
N ASN A 164 -1.19 17.79 -8.70
CA ASN A 164 -1.72 18.86 -7.87
C ASN A 164 -1.77 20.16 -8.67
N VAL A 165 -2.94 20.79 -8.74
CA VAL A 165 -3.14 22.09 -9.41
C VAL A 165 -3.73 23.07 -8.42
N THR A 166 -3.00 24.15 -8.15
CA THR A 166 -3.43 25.20 -7.22
C THR A 166 -4.07 26.36 -8.00
N VAL A 167 -5.24 26.79 -7.56
CA VAL A 167 -5.96 27.92 -8.10
C VAL A 167 -6.22 28.94 -6.99
N ASN A 168 -5.70 30.16 -7.16
CA ASN A 168 -5.97 31.24 -6.24
C ASN A 168 -7.28 31.94 -6.60
N ALA A 169 -8.04 32.30 -5.58
CA ALA A 169 -9.29 33.02 -5.69
C ALA A 169 -9.33 34.08 -4.57
N GLY A 170 -8.90 35.29 -4.90
CA GLY A 170 -8.64 36.34 -3.93
C GLY A 170 -7.51 35.95 -2.97
N ASP A 171 -7.83 35.96 -1.68
CA ASP A 171 -6.93 35.51 -0.60
C ASP A 171 -7.05 34.02 -0.28
N LYS A 172 -7.92 33.27 -0.97
CA LYS A 172 -8.17 31.86 -0.77
C LYS A 172 -7.49 31.01 -1.84
N THR A 173 -7.14 29.79 -1.45
CA THR A 173 -6.45 28.84 -2.30
C THR A 173 -7.28 27.56 -2.41
N ILE A 174 -7.53 27.11 -3.65
CA ILE A 174 -8.17 25.82 -3.94
C ILE A 174 -7.10 24.92 -4.53
N LEU A 175 -6.98 23.74 -3.95
CA LEU A 175 -6.15 22.65 -4.46
C LEU A 175 -7.02 21.62 -5.19
N PHE A 176 -6.78 21.45 -6.47
CA PHE A 176 -7.32 20.33 -7.24
C PHE A 176 -6.32 19.18 -7.23
N ARG A 177 -6.72 18.04 -6.65
CA ARG A 177 -5.98 16.79 -6.70
C ARG A 177 -6.53 15.92 -7.82
N LEU A 178 -5.73 15.73 -8.85
CA LEU A 178 -6.12 15.07 -10.10
C LEU A 178 -5.56 13.65 -10.10
N TYR A 179 -6.45 12.63 -10.09
CA TYR A 179 -6.04 11.23 -10.07
C TYR A 179 -6.29 10.58 -11.43
N ASN A 180 -5.27 9.92 -11.95
CA ASN A 180 -5.38 9.16 -13.19
C ASN A 180 -5.91 7.76 -12.89
N THR A 181 -7.21 7.59 -12.78
CA THR A 181 -7.84 6.26 -12.62
C THR A 181 -7.86 5.46 -13.92
N ALA A 182 -7.64 6.09 -15.07
CA ALA A 182 -7.65 5.45 -16.39
C ALA A 182 -6.29 4.89 -16.82
N TRP A 183 -5.25 4.92 -15.97
CA TRP A 183 -3.91 4.49 -16.34
C TRP A 183 -3.82 3.00 -16.73
N MET A 184 -4.70 2.15 -16.17
CA MET A 184 -4.81 0.72 -16.46
C MET A 184 -5.94 0.38 -17.42
N SER A 185 -6.59 1.36 -18.03
CA SER A 185 -7.73 1.13 -18.93
C SER A 185 -7.37 0.20 -20.08
N SER A 186 -8.35 -0.60 -20.50
CA SER A 186 -8.26 -1.53 -21.61
C SER A 186 -9.52 -1.44 -22.48
N MET A 187 -9.45 -1.91 -23.72
CA MET A 187 -10.57 -1.83 -24.66
C MET A 187 -11.86 -2.50 -24.15
N LYS A 188 -11.74 -3.47 -23.25
CA LYS A 188 -12.84 -4.10 -22.51
C LYS A 188 -12.57 -3.98 -21.03
N GLU A 189 -13.15 -2.97 -20.44
CA GLU A 189 -13.02 -2.75 -19.00
C GLU A 189 -13.99 -3.62 -18.22
N GLU A 190 -13.54 -4.06 -17.06
CA GLU A 190 -14.36 -4.81 -16.12
C GLU A 190 -14.37 -4.07 -14.77
N GLN A 191 -15.52 -4.05 -14.12
CA GLN A 191 -15.59 -3.51 -12.75
C GLN A 191 -14.62 -4.25 -11.82
N ASN A 192 -14.11 -3.52 -10.83
CA ASN A 192 -13.12 -4.03 -9.88
C ASN A 192 -11.77 -4.46 -10.51
N SER A 193 -11.38 -3.88 -11.65
CA SER A 193 -10.14 -4.22 -12.36
C SER A 193 -9.03 -3.18 -12.26
N ILE A 194 -9.33 -1.98 -11.77
CA ILE A 194 -8.37 -0.88 -11.65
C ILE A 194 -7.67 -0.96 -10.30
N VAL A 195 -6.36 -0.79 -10.31
CA VAL A 195 -5.51 -0.69 -9.12
C VAL A 195 -5.05 0.75 -8.95
N MET A 196 -5.22 1.33 -7.77
CA MET A 196 -4.65 2.62 -7.41
C MET A 196 -3.40 2.42 -6.56
N PRO A 197 -2.20 2.71 -7.09
CA PRO A 197 -0.94 2.55 -6.36
C PRO A 197 -0.77 3.69 -5.36
N LEU A 198 -1.36 3.56 -4.17
CA LEU A 198 -1.40 4.60 -3.13
C LEU A 198 -0.01 5.05 -2.69
N GLU A 199 0.96 4.15 -2.76
CA GLU A 199 2.36 4.42 -2.42
C GLU A 199 3.04 5.39 -3.42
N MET A 200 2.48 5.56 -4.62
CA MET A 200 2.96 6.51 -5.65
C MET A 200 2.20 7.85 -5.62
N ILE A 201 1.14 7.95 -4.83
CA ILE A 201 0.38 9.19 -4.72
C ILE A 201 1.21 10.19 -3.93
N ASP A 202 1.42 11.37 -4.54
CA ASP A 202 2.08 12.47 -3.86
C ASP A 202 1.19 12.99 -2.72
N SER A 203 1.71 12.87 -1.49
CA SER A 203 1.05 13.31 -0.26
C SER A 203 1.58 14.65 0.25
N GLU A 204 2.29 15.42 -0.59
CA GLU A 204 2.75 16.76 -0.16
C GLU A 204 1.59 17.57 0.42
N SER A 205 1.84 18.11 1.61
CA SER A 205 0.91 19.03 2.26
C SER A 205 0.96 20.38 1.57
N ILE A 206 0.08 20.59 0.62
CA ILE A 206 -0.12 21.92 0.05
C ILE A 206 -1.11 22.64 0.95
N ASP A 207 -0.72 23.77 1.51
CA ASP A 207 -1.61 24.62 2.30
C ASP A 207 -2.68 25.20 1.36
N ALA A 208 -3.93 24.81 1.56
CA ALA A 208 -5.05 25.22 0.76
C ALA A 208 -6.31 25.32 1.62
N ASP A 209 -7.15 26.35 1.36
CA ASP A 209 -8.43 26.52 2.06
C ASP A 209 -9.43 25.43 1.69
N MET A 210 -9.36 24.90 0.46
CA MET A 210 -10.24 23.85 -0.04
C MET A 210 -9.49 22.85 -0.93
N VAL A 211 -9.83 21.56 -0.80
CA VAL A 211 -9.33 20.51 -1.68
C VAL A 211 -10.47 19.85 -2.44
N ILE A 212 -10.31 19.78 -3.76
CA ILE A 212 -11.24 19.12 -4.67
C ILE A 212 -10.49 17.98 -5.36
N SER A 213 -10.89 16.75 -5.11
CA SER A 213 -10.35 15.60 -5.83
C SER A 213 -11.12 15.36 -7.12
N VAL A 214 -10.40 15.12 -8.22
CA VAL A 214 -10.98 14.88 -9.54
C VAL A 214 -10.40 13.59 -10.11
N PHE A 215 -11.27 12.68 -10.53
CA PHE A 215 -10.89 11.43 -11.21
C PHE A 215 -12.02 11.01 -12.16
N HIS A 216 -11.79 9.99 -13.00
CA HIS A 216 -12.81 9.56 -13.96
C HIS A 216 -13.67 8.42 -13.43
N HIS A 217 -13.06 7.27 -13.10
CA HIS A 217 -13.77 6.08 -12.64
C HIS A 217 -14.15 6.17 -11.16
N ASN A 218 -15.40 5.90 -10.83
CA ASN A 218 -15.85 5.80 -9.45
C ASN A 218 -15.27 4.56 -8.75
N TYR A 219 -15.47 4.42 -7.43
CA TYR A 219 -14.88 3.34 -6.64
C TYR A 219 -15.32 1.92 -7.04
N SER A 220 -16.44 1.76 -7.79
CA SER A 220 -16.89 0.42 -8.22
C SER A 220 -15.95 -0.20 -9.26
N TRP A 221 -15.12 0.59 -9.92
CA TRP A 221 -14.13 0.16 -10.90
C TRP A 221 -12.80 -0.22 -10.27
N ILE A 222 -12.54 0.24 -9.03
CA ILE A 222 -11.31 -0.06 -8.31
C ILE A 222 -11.42 -1.42 -7.64
N THR A 223 -10.33 -2.20 -7.72
CA THR A 223 -10.31 -3.56 -7.18
C THR A 223 -10.42 -3.59 -5.65
N PRO A 224 -11.28 -4.45 -5.09
CA PRO A 224 -11.28 -4.73 -3.66
C PRO A 224 -10.17 -5.70 -3.25
N SER A 225 -9.54 -6.36 -4.22
CA SER A 225 -8.39 -7.23 -4.02
C SER A 225 -7.13 -6.39 -3.80
N CYS A 226 -5.99 -7.04 -3.60
CA CYS A 226 -4.71 -6.35 -3.47
C CYS A 226 -4.70 -5.40 -2.28
N ASP A 227 -4.78 -5.95 -1.08
CA ASP A 227 -4.70 -5.20 0.18
C ASP A 227 -5.83 -4.17 0.36
N ASP A 228 -7.06 -4.58 0.01
CA ASP A 228 -8.27 -3.74 0.12
C ASP A 228 -8.16 -2.39 -0.60
N ASN A 229 -7.53 -2.40 -1.78
CA ASN A 229 -7.13 -1.22 -2.53
C ASN A 229 -8.28 -0.21 -2.73
N LYS A 230 -9.49 -0.71 -3.03
CA LYS A 230 -10.70 0.11 -3.16
C LYS A 230 -11.01 0.93 -1.90
N ASN A 231 -11.07 0.28 -0.74
CA ASN A 231 -11.39 0.96 0.52
C ASN A 231 -10.26 1.86 0.97
N ARG A 232 -9.00 1.47 0.74
CA ARG A 232 -7.83 2.31 1.03
C ARG A 232 -7.84 3.60 0.20
N PHE A 233 -8.10 3.50 -1.12
CA PHE A 233 -8.22 4.69 -1.98
C PHE A 233 -9.40 5.56 -1.57
N ARG A 234 -10.57 4.96 -1.31
CA ARG A 234 -11.74 5.70 -0.83
C ARG A 234 -11.47 6.44 0.48
N LYS A 235 -10.87 5.78 1.48
CA LYS A 235 -10.48 6.41 2.73
C LYS A 235 -9.47 7.53 2.53
N HIS A 236 -8.48 7.34 1.64
CA HIS A 236 -7.55 8.38 1.29
C HIS A 236 -8.29 9.63 0.78
N ILE A 237 -9.18 9.49 -0.21
CA ILE A 237 -9.94 10.60 -0.78
C ILE A 237 -10.82 11.27 0.28
N MET A 238 -11.53 10.51 1.11
CA MET A 238 -12.41 11.06 2.15
C MET A 238 -11.67 11.95 3.14
N LYS A 239 -10.45 11.58 3.52
CA LYS A 239 -9.65 12.33 4.51
C LYS A 239 -9.10 13.65 3.99
N ILE A 240 -8.69 13.68 2.73
CA ILE A 240 -7.99 14.84 2.18
C ILE A 240 -8.87 15.80 1.40
N SER A 241 -10.09 15.39 1.02
CA SER A 241 -10.95 16.13 0.12
C SER A 241 -12.13 16.75 0.85
N ASN A 242 -12.49 17.97 0.47
CA ASN A 242 -13.78 18.57 0.84
C ASN A 242 -14.88 18.15 -0.15
N MET A 243 -14.49 17.91 -1.40
CA MET A 243 -15.40 17.58 -2.50
C MET A 243 -14.71 16.68 -3.52
N VAL A 244 -15.48 15.83 -4.18
CA VAL A 244 -15.02 14.92 -5.24
C VAL A 244 -15.84 15.15 -6.51
N LEU A 245 -15.15 15.21 -7.66
CA LEU A 245 -15.75 15.27 -9.00
C LEU A 245 -15.28 14.06 -9.79
N TYR A 246 -16.22 13.32 -10.38
CA TYR A 246 -15.92 12.16 -11.24
C TYR A 246 -16.92 12.01 -12.39
N GLY A 247 -16.72 11.04 -13.30
CA GLY A 247 -17.56 10.77 -14.46
C GLY A 247 -17.84 9.30 -14.69
N HIS A 248 -17.79 8.85 -15.96
CA HIS A 248 -17.82 7.48 -16.45
C HIS A 248 -19.21 6.83 -16.57
N GLU A 249 -20.12 6.96 -15.60
CA GLU A 249 -21.44 6.31 -15.65
C GLU A 249 -22.48 7.09 -16.46
N HIS A 250 -22.08 8.23 -17.03
CA HIS A 250 -22.88 9.07 -17.92
C HIS A 250 -24.16 9.68 -17.31
N THR A 251 -24.44 9.46 -16.04
CA THR A 251 -25.66 9.89 -15.38
C THR A 251 -25.34 10.81 -14.20
N PRO A 252 -25.75 12.09 -14.23
CA PRO A 252 -25.47 13.00 -13.13
C PRO A 252 -26.02 12.47 -11.80
N SER A 253 -25.16 12.27 -10.86
CA SER A 253 -25.51 11.86 -9.51
C SER A 253 -24.81 12.71 -8.45
N SER A 254 -25.35 12.71 -7.24
CA SER A 254 -24.70 13.31 -6.08
C SER A 254 -24.90 12.43 -4.86
N SER A 255 -23.84 12.12 -4.17
CA SER A 255 -23.86 11.32 -2.96
C SER A 255 -23.07 12.02 -1.85
N GLN A 256 -23.43 11.72 -0.61
CA GLN A 256 -22.65 12.04 0.56
C GLN A 256 -22.19 10.75 1.18
N VAL A 257 -20.89 10.60 1.26
CA VAL A 257 -20.26 9.42 1.86
C VAL A 257 -19.82 9.77 3.25
N THR A 258 -20.25 8.97 4.22
CA THR A 258 -19.92 9.16 5.63
C THR A 258 -19.25 7.90 6.16
N ASP A 259 -18.10 8.07 6.78
CA ASP A 259 -17.50 7.05 7.65
C ASP A 259 -17.86 7.40 9.10
N HIS A 260 -18.78 6.63 9.68
CA HIS A 260 -19.27 6.89 11.03
C HIS A 260 -18.24 6.60 12.12
N TYR A 261 -17.24 5.76 11.86
CA TYR A 261 -16.19 5.45 12.82
C TYR A 261 -15.10 6.53 12.85
N GLU A 262 -14.76 7.06 11.68
CA GLU A 262 -13.74 8.09 11.54
C GLU A 262 -14.31 9.51 11.56
N SER A 263 -15.65 9.65 11.61
CA SER A 263 -16.39 10.92 11.55
C SER A 263 -16.08 11.76 10.29
N GLU A 264 -15.75 11.07 9.19
CA GLU A 264 -15.38 11.71 7.93
C GLU A 264 -16.56 11.76 6.98
N ILE A 265 -16.71 12.91 6.32
CA ILE A 265 -17.78 13.15 5.35
C ILE A 265 -17.17 13.79 4.12
N VAL A 266 -17.44 13.21 2.96
CA VAL A 266 -17.12 13.81 1.66
C VAL A 266 -18.35 13.84 0.76
N ASN A 267 -18.48 14.91 0.01
CA ASN A 267 -19.54 15.07 -0.97
C ASN A 267 -19.00 14.77 -2.37
N GLU A 268 -19.65 13.87 -3.06
CA GLU A 268 -19.26 13.36 -4.36
C GLU A 268 -20.28 13.75 -5.43
N PHE A 269 -19.79 14.24 -6.56
CA PHE A 269 -20.62 14.70 -7.67
C PHE A 269 -20.16 14.06 -8.97
N GLU A 270 -21.03 13.30 -9.58
CA GLU A 270 -20.81 12.66 -10.85
C GLU A 270 -21.25 13.57 -12.00
N GLY A 271 -20.37 13.70 -12.99
CA GLY A 271 -20.66 14.40 -14.24
C GLY A 271 -21.64 13.63 -15.12
N GLY A 272 -22.57 14.33 -15.76
CA GLY A 272 -23.34 13.74 -16.83
C GLY A 272 -22.54 13.77 -18.14
N ALA A 273 -22.83 12.84 -19.05
CA ALA A 273 -22.19 12.84 -20.37
C ALA A 273 -22.56 14.08 -21.19
N LEU A 274 -21.54 14.85 -21.55
CA LEU A 274 -21.76 16.05 -22.41
C LEU A 274 -22.14 15.65 -23.81
N CYS A 275 -21.73 14.46 -24.28
CA CYS A 275 -22.15 13.92 -25.56
C CYS A 275 -22.33 12.41 -25.47
N PHE A 276 -23.58 11.97 -25.39
CA PHE A 276 -23.93 10.56 -25.40
C PHE A 276 -24.96 10.26 -26.51
N SER A 277 -24.66 9.24 -27.30
CA SER A 277 -25.55 8.82 -28.40
C SER A 277 -25.78 7.32 -28.31
N ARG A 278 -27.06 6.90 -28.23
CA ARG A 278 -27.42 5.49 -28.39
C ARG A 278 -27.97 5.27 -29.82
N PRO A 279 -27.74 4.11 -30.44
CA PRO A 279 -28.33 3.81 -31.74
C PRO A 279 -29.84 3.99 -31.70
N GLY A 280 -30.38 4.82 -32.62
CA GLY A 280 -31.82 5.11 -32.72
C GLY A 280 -32.38 6.14 -31.74
N CYS A 281 -31.54 6.75 -30.87
CA CYS A 281 -31.95 7.81 -29.94
C CYS A 281 -31.34 9.17 -30.31
N ALA A 282 -32.03 10.26 -29.93
CA ALA A 282 -31.44 11.60 -30.00
C ALA A 282 -30.21 11.69 -29.09
N ARG A 283 -29.20 12.48 -29.48
CA ARG A 283 -28.03 12.73 -28.67
C ARG A 283 -28.44 13.36 -27.34
N ALA A 284 -28.11 12.70 -26.23
CA ALA A 284 -28.25 13.26 -24.90
C ALA A 284 -27.02 14.13 -24.58
N SER A 285 -27.24 15.21 -23.85
CA SER A 285 -26.15 16.05 -23.35
C SER A 285 -26.52 16.60 -21.97
N SER A 286 -25.60 16.45 -21.01
CA SER A 286 -25.78 16.96 -19.66
C SER A 286 -24.47 17.39 -19.05
N PHE A 287 -24.53 18.31 -18.08
CA PHE A 287 -23.38 18.79 -17.34
C PHE A 287 -23.80 19.32 -15.96
N ASN A 288 -22.84 19.57 -15.07
CA ASN A 288 -23.09 20.19 -13.77
C ASN A 288 -22.50 21.60 -13.69
N SER A 289 -23.22 22.51 -12.99
CA SER A 289 -22.67 23.75 -12.47
C SER A 289 -22.58 23.71 -10.95
N ILE A 290 -21.51 24.24 -10.40
CA ILE A 290 -21.25 24.25 -8.96
C ILE A 290 -20.90 25.67 -8.57
N ILE A 291 -21.65 26.25 -7.63
CA ILE A 291 -21.35 27.53 -6.99
C ILE A 291 -20.81 27.22 -5.59
N LEU A 292 -19.59 27.61 -5.34
CA LEU A 292 -18.84 27.31 -4.14
C LEU A 292 -18.59 28.59 -3.35
N ASP A 293 -19.03 28.63 -2.11
CA ASP A 293 -18.71 29.68 -1.14
C ASP A 293 -17.57 29.19 -0.23
N LEU A 294 -16.41 29.80 -0.33
CA LEU A 294 -15.20 29.40 0.42
C LEU A 294 -15.22 29.87 1.88
N ASP A 295 -16.08 30.80 2.25
CA ASP A 295 -16.17 31.30 3.62
C ASP A 295 -17.16 30.46 4.45
N SER A 296 -18.33 30.14 3.88
CA SER A 296 -19.34 29.29 4.54
C SER A 296 -19.10 27.79 4.37
N PHE A 297 -18.30 27.38 3.42
CA PHE A 297 -18.14 25.97 3.00
C PHE A 297 -19.45 25.36 2.50
N GLU A 298 -20.27 26.18 1.86
CA GLU A 298 -21.48 25.74 1.21
C GLU A 298 -21.30 25.68 -0.29
N CYS A 299 -21.90 24.71 -0.94
CA CYS A 299 -21.96 24.67 -2.39
C CYS A 299 -23.37 24.38 -2.90
N ILE A 300 -23.71 24.99 -4.00
CA ILE A 300 -24.94 24.72 -4.76
C ILE A 300 -24.54 23.98 -6.03
N VAL A 301 -25.03 22.75 -6.16
CA VAL A 301 -24.79 21.93 -7.36
C VAL A 301 -26.07 21.83 -8.16
N ARG A 302 -25.98 22.12 -9.46
CA ARG A 302 -27.08 22.02 -10.40
C ARG A 302 -26.72 21.14 -11.58
N SER A 303 -27.58 20.20 -11.94
CA SER A 303 -27.45 19.45 -13.19
C SER A 303 -28.33 20.07 -14.27
N PHE A 304 -27.81 20.12 -15.50
CA PHE A 304 -28.46 20.61 -16.68
C PHE A 304 -28.54 19.52 -17.72
N ASP A 305 -29.74 19.37 -18.33
CA ASP A 305 -29.99 18.45 -19.44
C ASP A 305 -30.41 19.24 -20.69
N TYR A 306 -29.94 18.79 -21.85
CA TYR A 306 -30.35 19.34 -23.13
C TYR A 306 -31.69 18.75 -23.58
N ASN A 307 -32.68 19.59 -23.81
CA ASN A 307 -34.05 19.19 -24.16
C ASN A 307 -34.40 19.39 -25.67
N SER A 308 -33.42 19.24 -26.55
CA SER A 308 -33.50 19.45 -28.00
C SER A 308 -33.47 20.92 -28.47
N SER A 309 -33.58 21.89 -27.57
CA SER A 309 -33.50 23.33 -27.88
C SER A 309 -32.51 24.08 -27.00
N ILE A 310 -32.63 23.92 -25.70
CA ILE A 310 -31.81 24.64 -24.71
C ILE A 310 -31.39 23.67 -23.59
N TYR A 311 -30.39 24.04 -22.82
CA TYR A 311 -30.10 23.39 -21.55
C TYR A 311 -31.02 23.92 -20.45
N SER A 312 -31.70 23.04 -19.78
CA SER A 312 -32.58 23.34 -18.64
C SER A 312 -32.11 22.69 -17.37
N LYS A 313 -32.25 23.42 -16.26
CA LYS A 313 -31.92 22.92 -14.92
C LYS A 313 -32.85 21.74 -14.59
N LYS A 314 -32.28 20.60 -14.24
CA LYS A 314 -32.98 19.36 -13.90
C LYS A 314 -33.04 19.13 -12.40
N LYS A 315 -31.91 19.29 -11.73
CA LYS A 315 -31.78 19.08 -10.27
C LYS A 315 -30.95 20.20 -9.64
N GLU A 316 -31.22 20.50 -8.38
CA GLU A 316 -30.46 21.44 -7.58
C GLU A 316 -30.31 20.88 -6.19
N ARG A 317 -29.15 21.02 -5.59
CA ARG A 317 -28.85 20.60 -4.24
C ARG A 317 -27.92 21.61 -3.56
N LEU A 318 -28.31 22.06 -2.36
CA LEU A 318 -27.44 22.78 -1.43
C LEU A 318 -26.72 21.77 -0.55
N VAL A 319 -25.44 21.90 -0.41
CA VAL A 319 -24.57 20.97 0.32
C VAL A 319 -23.62 21.76 1.21
N ASN A 320 -23.53 21.35 2.48
CA ASN A 320 -22.48 21.79 3.40
C ASN A 320 -21.25 20.88 3.24
N LEU A 321 -20.10 21.48 2.95
CA LEU A 321 -18.85 20.76 2.81
C LEU A 321 -18.16 20.65 4.17
N ASN A 322 -17.45 19.55 4.38
CA ASN A 322 -16.67 19.39 5.61
C ASN A 322 -15.44 20.32 5.58
N ARG A 323 -15.19 21.07 6.65
CA ARG A 323 -14.02 21.95 6.81
C ARG A 323 -12.79 21.20 7.30
N GLU A 324 -13.00 20.13 8.08
CA GLU A 324 -11.91 19.39 8.67
C GLU A 324 -11.27 18.44 7.63
N ARG A 325 -9.98 18.59 7.45
CA ARG A 325 -9.15 17.74 6.60
C ARG A 325 -7.95 17.26 7.41
N LYS A 326 -7.62 15.99 7.25
CA LYS A 326 -6.40 15.42 7.83
C LYS A 326 -5.39 15.19 6.70
N MET A 327 -4.47 16.11 6.52
CA MET A 327 -3.40 15.96 5.52
C MET A 327 -2.22 15.20 6.12
N ASP A 328 -1.52 14.42 5.27
CA ASP A 328 -0.26 13.81 5.66
C ASP A 328 0.83 14.89 5.77
N GLU A 329 1.32 15.06 6.99
CA GLU A 329 2.36 16.04 7.30
C GLU A 329 3.77 15.51 6.98
N PHE A 330 3.93 14.18 6.99
CA PHE A 330 5.20 13.50 6.74
C PHE A 330 5.01 12.38 5.72
N ARG A 331 5.77 12.42 4.62
CA ARG A 331 5.73 11.41 3.56
C ARG A 331 6.64 10.24 3.88
N HIS A 332 6.11 9.03 3.79
CA HIS A 332 6.88 7.81 3.97
C HIS A 332 7.81 7.52 2.77
N ASP A 333 8.97 6.94 3.05
CA ASP A 333 9.83 6.39 2.02
C ASP A 333 9.21 5.14 1.39
N ILE A 334 9.07 5.16 0.06
CA ILE A 334 8.40 4.07 -0.69
C ILE A 334 9.17 2.76 -0.60
N ASP A 335 10.50 2.81 -0.64
CA ASP A 335 11.32 1.61 -0.60
C ASP A 335 11.34 1.01 0.80
N PHE A 336 11.23 1.85 1.83
CA PHE A 336 11.01 1.39 3.18
C PHE A 336 9.66 0.67 3.32
N LEU A 337 8.55 1.25 2.84
CA LEU A 337 7.23 0.59 2.84
C LEU A 337 7.24 -0.73 2.07
N LYS A 338 7.92 -0.80 0.92
CA LYS A 338 8.13 -2.05 0.18
C LYS A 338 8.94 -3.06 1.00
N SER A 339 9.91 -2.61 1.80
CA SER A 339 10.73 -3.48 2.64
C SER A 339 9.92 -4.16 3.74
N LEU A 340 8.92 -3.50 4.30
CA LEU A 340 8.00 -4.07 5.31
C LEU A 340 7.15 -5.21 4.75
N LYS A 341 6.85 -5.18 3.45
CA LYS A 341 6.07 -6.21 2.74
C LYS A 341 6.93 -7.42 2.33
N LYS A 342 8.26 -7.37 2.50
CA LYS A 342 9.14 -8.49 2.15
C LYS A 342 8.96 -9.65 3.12
N MET A 343 8.88 -10.85 2.58
CA MET A 343 8.91 -12.08 3.38
C MET A 343 10.34 -12.42 3.80
N SER A 344 10.48 -13.04 4.97
CA SER A 344 11.77 -13.54 5.50
C SER A 344 12.45 -14.47 4.49
N ILE A 345 11.67 -15.36 3.89
CA ILE A 345 12.11 -16.27 2.83
C ILE A 345 11.33 -15.91 1.56
N PRO A 346 12.00 -15.67 0.43
CA PRO A 346 11.33 -15.36 -0.82
C PRO A 346 10.44 -16.52 -1.26
N ILE A 347 9.15 -16.26 -1.38
CA ILE A 347 8.18 -17.20 -1.95
C ILE A 347 7.75 -16.66 -3.30
N HIS A 348 7.67 -17.55 -4.31
CA HIS A 348 7.23 -17.21 -5.65
C HIS A 348 5.99 -18.05 -5.98
N ASN A 349 5.03 -17.46 -6.67
CA ASN A 349 3.84 -18.16 -7.14
C ASN A 349 4.15 -19.13 -8.30
N SER A 350 3.13 -19.79 -8.85
CA SER A 350 3.26 -20.72 -9.98
C SER A 350 3.84 -20.07 -11.26
N GLU A 351 3.73 -18.76 -11.39
CA GLU A 351 4.25 -17.97 -12.51
C GLU A 351 5.62 -17.33 -12.22
N ASN A 352 6.28 -17.73 -11.14
CA ASN A 352 7.57 -17.21 -10.68
C ASN A 352 7.55 -15.72 -10.25
N VAL A 353 6.38 -15.17 -9.91
CA VAL A 353 6.25 -13.82 -9.35
C VAL A 353 6.51 -13.88 -7.85
N LYS A 354 7.34 -12.95 -7.36
CA LYS A 354 7.68 -12.85 -5.94
C LYS A 354 6.47 -12.37 -5.14
N MET A 355 6.11 -13.15 -4.14
CA MET A 355 4.97 -12.86 -3.27
C MET A 355 5.37 -12.00 -2.07
N THR A 356 4.41 -11.28 -1.52
CA THR A 356 4.61 -10.32 -0.44
C THR A 356 3.90 -10.74 0.85
N LEU A 357 4.37 -10.22 2.00
CA LEU A 357 3.85 -10.59 3.32
C LEU A 357 2.34 -10.33 3.45
N ASN A 358 1.85 -9.20 2.97
CA ASN A 358 0.45 -8.81 3.09
C ASN A 358 -0.53 -9.75 2.35
N GLU A 359 -0.06 -10.50 1.34
CA GLU A 359 -0.88 -11.47 0.61
C GLU A 359 -1.23 -12.71 1.44
N PHE A 360 -0.34 -13.08 2.38
CA PHE A 360 -0.53 -14.26 3.23
C PHE A 360 -0.86 -13.93 4.67
N PHE A 361 -0.62 -12.70 5.11
CA PHE A 361 -0.66 -12.38 6.51
C PHE A 361 -2.01 -12.68 7.15
N VAL A 362 -1.97 -13.38 8.28
CA VAL A 362 -3.12 -13.68 9.15
C VAL A 362 -2.78 -13.18 10.54
N TYR A 363 -3.64 -12.34 11.11
CA TYR A 363 -3.48 -11.86 12.48
C TYR A 363 -3.64 -13.03 13.46
N SER A 364 -2.64 -13.24 14.33
CA SER A 364 -2.66 -14.28 15.36
C SER A 364 -3.59 -13.90 16.51
N ASP A 365 -3.97 -14.89 17.32
CA ASP A 365 -4.61 -14.64 18.59
C ASP A 365 -3.59 -14.24 19.64
N LEU A 366 -4.00 -13.36 20.54
CA LEU A 366 -3.24 -12.90 21.69
C LEU A 366 -3.88 -13.41 22.96
N GLU A 367 -3.10 -14.01 23.84
CA GLU A 367 -3.50 -14.39 25.18
C GLU A 367 -3.07 -13.30 26.16
N ARG A 368 -4.01 -12.69 26.88
CA ARG A 368 -3.67 -11.67 27.88
C ARG A 368 -2.91 -12.24 29.04
N ILE A 369 -1.81 -11.60 29.43
CA ILE A 369 -1.01 -11.98 30.59
C ILE A 369 -1.57 -11.26 31.81
N ASN A 370 -2.40 -11.95 32.60
CA ASN A 370 -3.00 -11.44 33.84
C ASN A 370 -2.16 -11.83 35.05
N THR A 371 -1.51 -10.85 35.70
CA THR A 371 -0.69 -11.09 36.89
C THR A 371 -1.44 -11.10 38.21
N ARG A 372 -2.73 -10.69 38.22
CA ARG A 372 -3.51 -10.51 39.47
C ARG A 372 -4.51 -11.60 39.81
N GLN A 373 -4.73 -12.60 38.94
CA GLN A 373 -5.71 -13.64 39.23
C GLN A 373 -5.19 -15.03 38.90
N LEU A 374 -5.17 -15.91 39.93
CA LEU A 374 -4.97 -17.36 39.87
C LEU A 374 -6.16 -18.11 39.23
N LYS A 375 -7.07 -17.43 38.54
CA LYS A 375 -8.19 -18.04 37.81
C LYS A 375 -8.01 -17.82 36.32
N VAL A 376 -7.83 -18.91 35.65
CA VAL A 376 -7.67 -19.07 34.20
C VAL A 376 -9.06 -18.87 33.56
N ASP A 377 -9.45 -17.64 33.34
CA ASP A 377 -10.32 -17.33 32.20
C ASP A 377 -9.34 -16.95 31.07
N GLU A 378 -9.17 -17.83 30.09
CA GLU A 378 -8.35 -17.59 28.92
C GLU A 378 -8.99 -16.43 28.13
N ASP A 379 -8.50 -15.22 28.33
CA ASP A 379 -8.99 -14.02 27.66
C ASP A 379 -8.17 -13.83 26.37
N PHE A 380 -8.69 -14.38 25.25
CA PHE A 380 -8.10 -14.27 23.94
C PHE A 380 -8.68 -13.06 23.19
N MET A 381 -7.83 -12.39 22.44
CA MET A 381 -8.22 -11.33 21.51
C MET A 381 -7.51 -11.50 20.16
N ASP A 382 -8.15 -11.07 19.09
CA ASP A 382 -7.49 -10.99 17.78
C ASP A 382 -6.46 -9.85 17.77
N SER A 383 -5.26 -10.10 17.27
CA SER A 383 -4.19 -9.09 17.27
C SER A 383 -4.51 -7.88 16.37
N SER A 384 -5.41 -7.99 15.42
CA SER A 384 -5.87 -6.85 14.61
C SER A 384 -6.55 -5.77 15.44
N LEU A 385 -7.20 -6.15 16.54
CA LEU A 385 -7.91 -5.23 17.43
C LEU A 385 -7.00 -4.21 18.13
N ILE A 386 -5.70 -4.49 18.25
CA ILE A 386 -4.72 -3.54 18.83
C ILE A 386 -4.69 -2.22 18.04
N ILE A 387 -4.92 -2.26 16.74
CA ILE A 387 -4.91 -1.09 15.86
C ILE A 387 -6.12 -0.20 16.15
N GLU A 388 -7.27 -0.82 16.45
CA GLU A 388 -8.54 -0.14 16.69
C GLU A 388 -8.72 0.28 18.16
N ASP A 389 -8.07 -0.43 19.09
CA ASP A 389 -8.26 -0.23 20.52
C ASP A 389 -7.50 1.00 21.01
N ILE A 390 -8.23 2.06 21.32
CA ILE A 390 -7.71 3.32 21.89
C ILE A 390 -7.41 3.24 23.39
N ASN A 391 -7.87 2.18 24.09
CA ASN A 391 -7.73 2.08 25.53
C ASN A 391 -6.30 1.77 25.97
N TYR A 392 -5.48 1.17 25.09
CA TYR A 392 -4.12 0.80 25.41
C TYR A 392 -3.12 1.73 24.73
N GLN A 393 -2.40 2.52 25.53
CA GLN A 393 -1.29 3.34 25.06
C GLN A 393 0.00 2.51 24.95
N LEU A 394 0.23 1.57 25.87
CA LEU A 394 1.36 0.64 25.84
C LEU A 394 0.85 -0.77 25.59
N VAL A 395 1.40 -1.41 24.56
CA VAL A 395 1.14 -2.82 24.25
C VAL A 395 2.47 -3.57 24.25
N MET A 396 2.56 -4.58 25.08
CA MET A 396 3.73 -5.48 25.15
C MET A 396 3.31 -6.86 24.64
N LEU A 397 3.99 -7.31 23.60
CA LEU A 397 3.73 -8.58 22.93
C LEU A 397 4.90 -9.53 23.16
N GLU A 398 4.66 -10.57 23.93
CA GLU A 398 5.62 -11.67 24.10
C GLU A 398 5.39 -12.76 23.07
N GLY A 399 6.45 -13.41 22.65
CA GLY A 399 6.32 -14.58 21.78
C GLY A 399 7.65 -15.27 21.53
N ASP A 400 7.55 -16.55 21.22
CA ASP A 400 8.68 -17.40 20.86
C ASP A 400 9.41 -16.92 19.61
N ASP A 401 10.59 -17.48 19.40
CA ASP A 401 11.30 -17.30 18.13
C ASP A 401 10.44 -17.85 16.98
N GLN A 402 10.36 -17.09 15.87
CA GLN A 402 9.60 -17.43 14.65
C GLN A 402 8.07 -17.41 14.78
N CYS A 403 7.50 -16.97 15.90
CA CYS A 403 6.04 -16.81 16.02
C CYS A 403 5.47 -15.66 15.15
N GLY A 404 6.35 -14.81 14.57
CA GLY A 404 5.94 -13.76 13.65
C GLY A 404 5.93 -12.33 14.24
N LYS A 405 6.64 -12.05 15.35
CA LYS A 405 6.72 -10.73 16.01
C LYS A 405 7.02 -9.59 15.03
N THR A 406 8.12 -9.70 14.31
CA THR A 406 8.54 -8.69 13.32
C THR A 406 7.52 -8.52 12.19
N SER A 407 6.95 -9.63 11.69
CA SER A 407 5.92 -9.58 10.65
C SER A 407 4.65 -8.87 11.14
N LEU A 408 4.25 -9.09 12.39
CA LEU A 408 3.11 -8.44 13.01
C LEU A 408 3.36 -6.92 13.15
N LEU A 409 4.55 -6.51 13.60
CA LEU A 409 4.91 -5.09 13.68
C LEU A 409 4.95 -4.42 12.29
N ASN A 410 5.47 -5.12 11.27
CA ASN A 410 5.46 -4.62 9.91
C ASN A 410 4.02 -4.36 9.41
N MET A 411 3.11 -5.31 9.68
CA MET A 411 1.71 -5.13 9.32
C MET A 411 1.02 -4.03 10.14
N TYR A 412 1.35 -3.89 11.42
CA TYR A 412 0.87 -2.75 12.21
C TYR A 412 1.37 -1.42 11.66
N TYR A 413 2.65 -1.33 11.27
CA TYR A 413 3.19 -0.13 10.64
C TYR A 413 2.36 0.27 9.42
N LEU A 414 2.16 -0.66 8.47
CA LEU A 414 1.37 -0.41 7.26
C LEU A 414 -0.07 0.01 7.59
N ARG A 415 -0.71 -0.64 8.58
CA ARG A 415 -2.07 -0.29 9.00
C ARG A 415 -2.17 1.07 9.70
N PHE A 416 -1.16 1.47 10.47
CA PHE A 416 -1.10 2.81 11.04
C PHE A 416 -0.88 3.88 9.96
N VAL A 417 -0.10 3.59 8.92
CA VAL A 417 0.01 4.46 7.74
C VAL A 417 -1.36 4.61 7.07
N ASP A 418 -2.10 3.53 6.86
CA ASP A 418 -3.47 3.57 6.31
C ASP A 418 -4.44 4.41 7.16
N LYS A 419 -4.18 4.52 8.47
CA LYS A 419 -4.92 5.38 9.40
C LYS A 419 -4.35 6.79 9.54
N TYR A 420 -3.43 7.18 8.67
CA TYR A 420 -2.75 8.50 8.71
C TYR A 420 -2.08 8.81 10.05
N MET A 421 -1.64 7.78 10.74
CA MET A 421 -0.72 7.89 11.85
C MET A 421 0.71 7.96 11.33
N TYR A 422 1.62 8.44 12.15
CA TYR A 422 3.04 8.53 11.83
C TYR A 422 3.84 7.51 12.64
N PRO A 423 3.82 6.22 12.23
CA PRO A 423 4.55 5.18 12.92
C PRO A 423 6.07 5.31 12.68
N VAL A 424 6.85 5.06 13.71
CA VAL A 424 8.30 4.84 13.62
C VAL A 424 8.62 3.46 14.19
N LEU A 425 9.37 2.67 13.42
CA LEU A 425 9.83 1.33 13.80
C LEU A 425 11.31 1.39 14.20
N ILE A 426 11.63 0.97 15.40
CA ILE A 426 13.00 0.84 15.87
C ILE A 426 13.28 -0.59 16.35
N LYS A 427 14.54 -0.99 16.34
CA LYS A 427 14.96 -2.27 16.91
C LYS A 427 15.50 -2.09 18.32
N GLY A 428 15.22 -3.01 19.24
CA GLY A 428 15.70 -2.98 20.62
C GLY A 428 17.22 -2.80 20.72
N LYS A 429 17.99 -3.45 19.85
CA LYS A 429 19.46 -3.30 19.80
C LYS A 429 19.95 -1.87 19.51
N SER A 430 19.12 -0.98 18.95
CA SER A 430 19.47 0.43 18.73
C SER A 430 19.39 1.27 20.01
N LEU A 431 18.76 0.75 21.06
CA LEU A 431 18.60 1.39 22.36
C LEU A 431 19.87 1.15 23.22
N VAL A 432 20.96 1.82 22.87
CA VAL A 432 22.26 1.71 23.59
C VAL A 432 22.44 2.79 24.66
N ASN A 433 21.64 3.86 24.59
CA ASN A 433 21.63 4.97 25.54
C ASN A 433 20.24 5.60 25.60
N ASP A 434 20.05 6.59 26.47
CA ASP A 434 18.79 7.30 26.69
C ASP A 434 18.56 8.53 25.78
N ASN A 435 19.43 8.74 24.77
CA ASN A 435 19.25 9.83 23.80
C ASN A 435 18.25 9.43 22.71
N LEU A 436 16.97 9.45 23.07
CA LEU A 436 15.88 9.03 22.19
C LEU A 436 15.68 9.92 20.96
N ASP A 437 15.97 11.23 21.04
CA ASP A 437 15.82 12.13 19.90
C ASP A 437 16.74 11.71 18.75
N LYS A 438 17.97 11.30 19.07
CA LYS A 438 18.89 10.81 18.06
C LYS A 438 18.45 9.47 17.46
N ILE A 439 17.93 8.55 18.29
CA ILE A 439 17.50 7.21 17.84
C ILE A 439 16.24 7.32 16.98
N ILE A 440 15.22 8.04 17.47
CA ILE A 440 13.96 8.25 16.75
C ILE A 440 14.19 9.06 15.47
N GLY A 441 15.02 10.11 15.54
CA GLY A 441 15.33 10.93 14.37
C GLY A 441 16.06 10.15 13.28
N LYS A 442 17.02 9.26 13.64
CA LYS A 442 17.66 8.38 12.68
C LYS A 442 16.64 7.44 12.02
N ALA A 443 15.78 6.81 12.83
CA ALA A 443 14.74 5.92 12.31
C ALA A 443 13.73 6.67 11.42
N PHE A 444 13.35 7.90 11.77
CA PHE A 444 12.51 8.77 10.95
C PHE A 444 13.15 9.02 9.59
N ASN A 445 14.41 9.43 9.53
CA ASN A 445 15.11 9.71 8.27
C ASN A 445 15.27 8.47 7.36
N GLU A 446 15.30 7.26 7.94
CA GLU A 446 15.33 6.00 7.19
C GLU A 446 13.94 5.57 6.66
N GLN A 447 12.85 6.09 7.24
CA GLN A 447 11.48 5.64 7.00
C GLN A 447 10.60 6.68 6.31
N TYR A 448 11.05 7.93 6.27
CA TYR A 448 10.34 9.06 5.69
C TYR A 448 11.23 9.82 4.70
N CYS A 449 10.63 10.36 3.65
CA CYS A 449 11.30 11.21 2.66
C CYS A 449 11.44 12.68 3.13
N SER A 450 10.94 13.03 4.31
CA SER A 450 10.93 14.39 4.83
C SER A 450 12.25 14.72 5.49
N GLU A 451 12.78 15.93 5.23
CA GLU A 451 13.91 16.49 5.97
C GLU A 451 13.51 17.11 7.33
N ASP A 452 12.21 17.08 7.66
CA ASP A 452 11.63 17.75 8.83
C ASP A 452 11.66 16.88 10.10
N GLN A 453 12.79 16.21 10.38
CA GLN A 453 12.97 15.43 11.61
C GLN A 453 12.64 16.23 12.87
N GLU A 454 13.07 17.50 12.94
CA GLU A 454 12.81 18.35 14.11
C GLU A 454 11.32 18.64 14.26
N LYS A 455 10.63 18.89 13.17
CA LYS A 455 9.17 19.07 13.16
C LYS A 455 8.45 17.81 13.65
N TYR A 456 8.89 16.62 13.19
CA TYR A 456 8.33 15.35 13.69
C TYR A 456 8.55 15.18 15.20
N LEU A 457 9.75 15.47 15.71
CA LEU A 457 10.06 15.34 17.13
C LEU A 457 9.22 16.29 18.00
N GLN A 458 8.95 17.51 17.52
CA GLN A 458 8.18 18.56 18.21
C GLN A 458 6.66 18.41 18.03
N ASN A 459 6.19 17.65 17.03
CA ASN A 459 4.77 17.52 16.71
C ASN A 459 3.97 16.88 17.84
N ASN A 460 2.66 17.17 17.89
CA ASN A 460 1.73 16.59 18.85
C ASN A 460 1.79 15.04 18.79
N LYS A 461 1.78 14.42 19.95
CA LYS A 461 1.85 12.96 20.08
C LYS A 461 0.65 12.20 19.51
N GLU A 462 -0.48 12.85 19.31
CA GLU A 462 -1.77 12.20 18.99
C GLU A 462 -1.72 11.29 17.74
N ARG A 463 -0.94 11.67 16.75
CA ARG A 463 -0.77 10.89 15.51
C ARG A 463 0.52 10.05 15.46
N LYS A 464 1.37 10.12 16.49
CA LYS A 464 2.65 9.40 16.51
C LYS A 464 2.51 8.03 17.16
N VAL A 465 3.02 6.99 16.48
CA VAL A 465 3.07 5.60 16.98
C VAL A 465 4.52 5.13 17.01
N LEU A 466 4.92 4.46 18.07
CA LEU A 466 6.23 3.82 18.17
C LEU A 466 6.08 2.30 18.17
N LEU A 467 6.82 1.66 17.29
CA LEU A 467 6.95 0.21 17.23
C LEU A 467 8.38 -0.18 17.59
N VAL A 468 8.55 -1.06 18.55
CA VAL A 468 9.88 -1.51 19.03
C VAL A 468 9.99 -3.02 18.85
N ASP A 469 10.85 -3.45 17.94
CA ASP A 469 11.08 -4.86 17.65
C ASP A 469 12.24 -5.42 18.47
N ASP A 470 12.04 -6.59 19.08
CA ASP A 470 13.02 -7.31 19.90
C ASP A 470 13.62 -6.41 21.01
N PHE A 471 12.77 -5.87 21.88
CA PHE A 471 13.20 -5.00 23.01
C PHE A 471 14.10 -5.70 24.02
N ASP A 472 14.05 -7.03 24.10
CA ASP A 472 14.95 -7.87 24.88
C ASP A 472 16.42 -7.73 24.44
N GLU A 473 16.70 -7.39 23.18
CA GLU A 473 18.04 -7.09 22.68
C GLU A 473 18.59 -5.71 23.13
N CYS A 474 17.81 -4.94 23.91
CA CYS A 474 18.22 -3.65 24.43
C CYS A 474 19.36 -3.77 25.45
N GLN A 475 20.43 -3.00 25.27
CA GLN A 475 21.60 -3.03 26.13
C GLN A 475 21.49 -2.17 27.41
N LEU A 476 20.34 -1.55 27.64
CA LEU A 476 20.09 -0.73 28.82
C LEU A 476 19.83 -1.60 30.07
N ASN A 477 20.24 -1.11 31.23
CA ASN A 477 19.84 -1.71 32.50
C ASN A 477 18.35 -1.44 32.80
N ASP A 478 17.77 -2.17 33.75
CA ASP A 478 16.32 -2.12 34.05
C ASP A 478 15.84 -0.72 34.45
N THR A 479 16.65 0.06 35.17
CA THR A 479 16.31 1.43 35.55
C THR A 479 16.22 2.34 34.32
N SER A 480 17.15 2.19 33.38
CA SER A 480 17.16 2.95 32.11
C SER A 480 16.05 2.48 31.17
N LYS A 481 15.76 1.18 31.10
CA LYS A 481 14.60 0.65 30.36
C LYS A 481 13.29 1.30 30.81
N LYS A 482 13.09 1.43 32.14
CA LYS A 482 11.89 2.11 32.70
C LYS A 482 11.80 3.56 32.28
N LYS A 483 12.89 4.32 32.36
CA LYS A 483 12.95 5.73 31.96
C LYS A 483 12.64 5.89 30.46
N VAL A 484 13.18 5.01 29.62
CA VAL A 484 12.97 5.02 28.17
C VAL A 484 11.49 4.76 27.84
N ILE A 485 10.85 3.77 28.48
CA ILE A 485 9.42 3.51 28.29
C ILE A 485 8.57 4.72 28.72
N ASP A 486 8.90 5.38 29.84
CA ASP A 486 8.21 6.59 30.28
C ASP A 486 8.34 7.72 29.25
N GLN A 487 9.52 7.89 28.68
CA GLN A 487 9.74 8.87 27.61
C GLN A 487 8.96 8.52 26.35
N PHE A 488 8.84 7.23 25.98
CA PHE A 488 8.00 6.80 24.85
C PHE A 488 6.53 7.18 25.07
N LEU A 489 5.98 6.89 26.24
CA LEU A 489 4.58 7.21 26.58
C LEU A 489 4.27 8.71 26.59
N ASN A 490 5.27 9.53 26.88
CA ASN A 490 5.13 10.99 26.82
C ASN A 490 5.11 11.53 25.38
N ARG A 491 5.78 10.84 24.43
CA ARG A 491 6.01 11.32 23.06
C ARG A 491 5.09 10.69 22.01
N PHE A 492 4.51 9.53 22.30
CA PHE A 492 3.70 8.76 21.35
C PHE A 492 2.30 8.49 21.92
N SER A 493 1.30 8.50 21.06
CA SER A 493 -0.08 8.15 21.42
C SER A 493 -0.20 6.65 21.69
N LYS A 494 0.55 5.83 20.94
CA LYS A 494 0.60 4.38 21.09
C LYS A 494 2.04 3.88 20.97
N VAL A 495 2.39 2.93 21.82
CA VAL A 495 3.69 2.26 21.84
C VAL A 495 3.47 0.76 21.85
N ILE A 496 4.03 0.05 20.87
CA ILE A 496 3.92 -1.41 20.77
C ILE A 496 5.34 -1.98 20.81
N ILE A 497 5.57 -2.88 21.74
CA ILE A 497 6.89 -3.47 22.01
C ILE A 497 6.79 -4.98 21.87
N THR A 498 7.69 -5.60 21.11
CA THR A 498 7.83 -7.06 21.09
C THR A 498 9.04 -7.52 21.91
N THR A 499 8.90 -8.67 22.58
CA THR A 499 9.95 -9.32 23.35
C THR A 499 9.90 -10.84 23.18
N ARG A 500 10.97 -11.54 23.59
CA ARG A 500 10.91 -13.00 23.75
C ARG A 500 10.09 -13.37 24.98
N GLU A 501 9.58 -14.61 24.97
CA GLU A 501 8.89 -15.19 26.10
C GLU A 501 9.87 -15.37 27.28
N ASN A 502 9.39 -15.17 28.52
CA ASN A 502 10.18 -15.28 29.77
C ASN A 502 11.26 -14.21 30.01
N GLU A 503 11.37 -13.20 29.18
CA GLU A 503 12.15 -12.03 29.58
C GLU A 503 11.37 -11.24 30.66
N ASN A 504 12.00 -10.99 31.82
CA ASN A 504 11.39 -10.31 32.99
C ASN A 504 10.91 -8.86 32.73
N VAL A 505 10.87 -8.41 31.48
CA VAL A 505 10.46 -7.06 31.10
C VAL A 505 8.94 -6.86 31.31
N ALA A 506 8.14 -7.89 30.99
CA ALA A 506 6.69 -7.84 31.19
C ALA A 506 6.28 -8.09 32.65
N SER A 507 7.05 -8.89 33.36
CA SER A 507 6.80 -9.22 34.78
C SER A 507 7.29 -8.14 35.76
N SER A 508 8.03 -7.12 35.26
CA SER A 508 8.42 -6.03 36.15
C SER A 508 7.17 -5.26 36.62
N TYR A 509 6.91 -5.31 37.90
CA TYR A 509 5.81 -4.69 38.66
C TYR A 509 5.45 -3.27 38.22
N PHE A 510 6.38 -2.58 37.57
CA PHE A 510 6.26 -1.22 37.08
C PHE A 510 5.34 -1.07 35.86
N LEU A 511 5.32 -2.03 34.94
CA LEU A 511 4.50 -1.94 33.73
C LEU A 511 3.03 -2.29 34.00
N MET A 512 2.77 -3.09 35.03
CA MET A 512 1.42 -3.53 35.41
C MET A 512 0.64 -2.50 36.22
N GLU A 513 1.31 -1.52 36.82
CA GLU A 513 0.68 -0.44 37.56
C GLU A 513 0.19 0.72 36.66
N LYS A 514 0.64 0.77 35.40
CA LYS A 514 0.21 1.83 34.48
C LYS A 514 -1.19 1.53 33.93
N LYS A 515 -2.09 2.48 34.10
CA LYS A 515 -3.38 2.48 33.40
C LYS A 515 -3.13 2.50 31.90
N ASN A 516 -3.95 1.79 31.13
CA ASN A 516 -3.87 1.71 29.66
C ASN A 516 -2.66 0.90 29.12
N THR A 517 -2.26 -0.15 29.83
CA THR A 517 -1.22 -1.10 29.38
C THR A 517 -1.85 -2.47 29.10
N LEU A 518 -1.52 -3.06 27.94
CA LEU A 518 -1.82 -4.44 27.58
C LEU A 518 -0.51 -5.25 27.56
N SER A 519 -0.46 -6.35 28.27
CA SER A 519 0.57 -7.38 28.10
C SER A 519 -0.08 -8.65 27.61
N ALA A 520 0.40 -9.18 26.47
CA ALA A 520 -0.18 -10.33 25.84
C ALA A 520 0.87 -11.21 25.17
N ARG A 521 0.57 -12.51 25.05
CA ARG A 521 1.39 -13.49 24.36
C ARG A 521 0.81 -13.81 23.00
N ILE A 522 1.67 -13.83 21.98
CA ILE A 522 1.30 -14.23 20.61
C ILE A 522 1.13 -15.75 20.59
N LYS A 523 -0.05 -16.21 20.26
CA LYS A 523 -0.36 -17.65 20.20
C LYS A 523 -0.09 -18.23 18.82
N PRO A 524 0.24 -19.52 18.75
CA PRO A 524 0.19 -20.28 17.50
C PRO A 524 -1.20 -20.17 16.85
N LEU A 525 -1.27 -20.24 15.51
CA LEU A 525 -2.53 -20.12 14.79
C LEU A 525 -3.49 -21.28 15.13
N GLY A 526 -4.69 -20.95 15.61
CA GLY A 526 -5.78 -21.89 15.80
C GLY A 526 -6.34 -22.41 14.47
N HIS A 527 -7.19 -23.45 14.51
CA HIS A 527 -7.74 -24.12 13.30
C HIS A 527 -8.34 -23.15 12.28
N VAL A 528 -9.10 -22.15 12.70
CA VAL A 528 -9.76 -21.17 11.81
C VAL A 528 -8.71 -20.34 11.07
N LYS A 529 -7.72 -19.83 11.79
CA LYS A 529 -6.65 -18.99 11.22
C LYS A 529 -5.65 -19.80 10.38
N ARG A 530 -5.41 -21.06 10.72
CA ARG A 530 -4.66 -21.98 9.86
C ARG A 530 -5.36 -22.18 8.52
N ASN A 531 -6.68 -22.43 8.54
CA ASN A 531 -7.45 -22.57 7.32
C ASN A 531 -7.48 -21.27 6.49
N GLU A 532 -7.55 -20.12 7.14
CA GLU A 532 -7.43 -18.81 6.46
C GLU A 532 -6.08 -18.67 5.75
N LEU A 533 -4.98 -19.01 6.42
CA LEU A 533 -3.64 -18.95 5.83
C LEU A 533 -3.50 -19.92 4.65
N VAL A 534 -3.97 -21.17 4.78
CA VAL A 534 -3.99 -22.17 3.70
C VAL A 534 -4.80 -21.66 2.50
N LYS A 535 -5.97 -21.09 2.75
CA LYS A 535 -6.82 -20.51 1.71
C LYS A 535 -6.12 -19.34 1.01
N LYS A 536 -5.54 -18.39 1.76
CA LYS A 536 -4.75 -17.26 1.20
C LYS A 536 -3.60 -17.78 0.35
N PHE A 537 -2.87 -18.79 0.82
CA PHE A 537 -1.78 -19.40 0.07
C PHE A 537 -2.23 -19.90 -1.30
N TYR A 538 -3.22 -20.78 -1.39
CA TYR A 538 -3.63 -21.35 -2.67
C TYR A 538 -4.32 -20.34 -3.59
N THR A 539 -5.08 -19.38 -3.05
CA THR A 539 -5.70 -18.31 -3.87
C THR A 539 -4.69 -17.38 -4.49
N THR A 540 -3.55 -17.14 -3.83
CA THR A 540 -2.51 -16.26 -4.32
C THR A 540 -1.45 -17.01 -5.14
N TYR A 541 -1.21 -18.29 -4.81
CA TYR A 541 -0.23 -19.12 -5.52
C TYR A 541 -0.69 -19.51 -6.92
N ASP A 542 -1.98 -19.81 -7.14
CA ASP A 542 -2.55 -20.20 -8.43
C ASP A 542 -3.41 -19.11 -9.05
N VAL A 543 -2.76 -18.18 -9.75
CA VAL A 543 -3.37 -16.97 -10.36
C VAL A 543 -4.37 -17.31 -11.48
N ASN A 544 -4.29 -18.51 -12.08
CA ASN A 544 -5.10 -18.93 -13.24
C ASN A 544 -6.43 -19.63 -12.88
N ALA A 545 -6.91 -19.54 -11.65
CA ALA A 545 -8.17 -20.15 -11.23
C ALA A 545 -9.39 -19.41 -11.79
N SER A 546 -9.69 -19.61 -13.09
CA SER A 546 -10.96 -19.19 -13.69
C SER A 546 -12.15 -19.87 -13.03
N SER A 547 -13.33 -19.29 -13.12
CA SER A 547 -14.58 -19.73 -12.43
C SER A 547 -14.96 -21.22 -12.61
N SER A 548 -14.47 -21.88 -13.66
CA SER A 548 -14.63 -23.34 -13.87
C SER A 548 -13.70 -24.20 -12.99
N LYS A 549 -12.70 -23.61 -12.32
CA LYS A 549 -11.72 -24.27 -11.44
C LYS A 549 -11.98 -24.06 -9.94
N LYS A 550 -13.09 -23.43 -9.56
CA LYS A 550 -13.41 -23.15 -8.15
C LYS A 550 -13.47 -24.42 -7.29
N GLN A 551 -13.91 -25.53 -7.89
CA GLN A 551 -13.98 -26.82 -7.22
C GLN A 551 -12.58 -27.42 -7.02
N ALA A 552 -11.68 -27.29 -8.02
CA ALA A 552 -10.29 -27.72 -7.90
C ALA A 552 -9.53 -26.93 -6.84
N LEU A 553 -9.74 -25.61 -6.75
CA LEU A 553 -9.17 -24.77 -5.70
C LEU A 553 -9.66 -25.20 -4.30
N LEU A 554 -10.95 -25.51 -4.14
CA LEU A 554 -11.49 -26.00 -2.87
C LEU A 554 -10.88 -27.36 -2.47
N GLU A 555 -10.63 -28.25 -3.42
CA GLU A 555 -9.96 -29.53 -3.18
C GLU A 555 -8.48 -29.31 -2.79
N GLN A 556 -7.77 -28.39 -3.45
CA GLN A 556 -6.39 -28.02 -3.10
C GLN A 556 -6.31 -27.44 -1.68
N VAL A 557 -7.21 -26.50 -1.33
CA VAL A 557 -7.30 -25.91 0.01
C VAL A 557 -7.56 -26.99 1.05
N LYS A 558 -8.51 -27.91 0.79
CA LYS A 558 -8.81 -29.02 1.69
C LYS A 558 -7.62 -29.94 1.87
N THR A 559 -6.99 -30.38 0.78
CA THR A 559 -5.80 -31.25 0.82
C THR A 559 -4.65 -30.58 1.58
N GLY A 560 -4.41 -29.29 1.31
CA GLY A 560 -3.39 -28.52 2.02
C GLY A 560 -3.69 -28.38 3.50
N PHE A 561 -4.94 -28.16 3.87
CA PHE A 561 -5.36 -28.10 5.27
C PHE A 561 -5.19 -29.44 5.97
N ASP A 562 -5.65 -30.54 5.38
CA ASP A 562 -5.49 -31.90 5.93
C ASP A 562 -4.01 -32.26 6.10
N MET A 563 -3.16 -31.83 5.16
CA MET A 563 -1.71 -32.01 5.27
C MET A 563 -1.12 -31.22 6.45
N VAL A 564 -1.47 -29.95 6.58
CA VAL A 564 -1.01 -29.11 7.70
C VAL A 564 -1.46 -29.70 9.04
N GLU A 565 -2.73 -30.14 9.16
CA GLU A 565 -3.24 -30.76 10.38
C GLU A 565 -2.53 -32.07 10.70
N ASN A 566 -2.22 -32.91 9.70
CA ASN A 566 -1.48 -34.14 9.90
C ASN A 566 -0.05 -33.93 10.41
N PHE A 567 0.61 -32.87 9.93
CA PHE A 567 1.97 -32.51 10.41
C PHE A 567 1.97 -31.84 11.79
N LEU A 568 1.02 -30.93 12.04
CA LEU A 568 0.95 -30.15 13.29
C LEU A 568 0.16 -30.84 14.39
N GLY A 569 -0.78 -31.74 14.03
CA GLY A 569 -1.70 -32.41 14.96
C GLY A 569 -1.06 -33.36 15.98
N LYS A 570 0.25 -33.60 15.87
CA LYS A 570 1.04 -34.37 16.87
C LYS A 570 1.67 -33.48 17.93
N GLU A 571 1.32 -32.18 17.99
CA GLU A 571 1.79 -31.17 18.95
C GLU A 571 3.32 -30.99 19.07
N TYR A 572 4.09 -31.58 18.16
CA TYR A 572 5.56 -31.44 18.17
C TYR A 572 6.06 -30.12 17.57
N ILE A 573 5.24 -29.45 16.72
CA ILE A 573 5.58 -28.18 16.07
C ILE A 573 4.48 -27.17 16.36
N PRO A 574 4.79 -25.97 16.87
CA PRO A 574 3.80 -24.94 17.03
C PRO A 574 3.28 -24.48 15.65
N SER A 575 1.97 -24.20 15.55
CA SER A 575 1.35 -23.77 14.30
C SER A 575 1.66 -22.31 13.96
N TYR A 576 2.95 -21.96 13.91
CA TYR A 576 3.39 -20.64 13.46
C TYR A 576 3.32 -20.52 11.93
N PRO A 577 3.01 -19.32 11.39
CA PRO A 577 2.84 -19.13 9.93
C PRO A 577 4.00 -19.66 9.10
N ILE A 578 5.24 -19.50 9.58
CA ILE A 578 6.43 -19.95 8.85
C ILE A 578 6.46 -21.46 8.62
N TYR A 579 6.04 -22.26 9.60
CA TYR A 579 6.00 -23.72 9.47
C TYR A 579 4.86 -24.16 8.55
N ILE A 580 3.69 -23.53 8.66
CA ILE A 580 2.55 -23.80 7.79
C ILE A 580 2.91 -23.53 6.34
N LEU A 581 3.48 -22.34 6.05
CA LEU A 581 3.93 -21.99 4.70
C LEU A 581 4.98 -22.96 4.17
N SER A 582 5.90 -23.44 5.03
CA SER A 582 6.91 -24.41 4.64
C SER A 582 6.29 -25.74 4.21
N ILE A 583 5.31 -26.23 4.95
CA ILE A 583 4.56 -27.46 4.64
C ILE A 583 3.83 -27.29 3.29
N LEU A 584 3.16 -26.17 3.08
CA LEU A 584 2.43 -25.90 1.84
C LEU A 584 3.35 -25.81 0.63
N LEU A 585 4.49 -25.12 0.78
CA LEU A 585 5.50 -25.00 -0.29
C LEU A 585 6.11 -26.34 -0.67
N SER A 586 6.36 -27.22 0.30
CA SER A 586 6.89 -28.54 0.03
C SER A 586 5.93 -29.38 -0.81
N ASN A 587 4.64 -29.27 -0.55
CA ASN A 587 3.62 -29.98 -1.33
C ASN A 587 3.53 -29.52 -2.79
N THR A 588 3.79 -28.22 -3.04
CA THR A 588 3.69 -27.66 -4.40
C THR A 588 4.93 -27.90 -5.25
N LYS A 589 6.11 -28.13 -4.66
CA LYS A 589 7.40 -28.19 -5.36
C LYS A 589 8.14 -29.51 -5.24
N MET A 590 7.83 -30.35 -4.25
CA MET A 590 8.53 -31.61 -4.01
C MET A 590 7.59 -32.81 -4.27
N GLN A 591 7.88 -33.62 -5.27
CA GLN A 591 7.40 -35.00 -5.33
C GLN A 591 8.22 -35.81 -4.30
N SER A 592 7.55 -36.21 -3.23
CA SER A 592 7.91 -37.22 -2.24
C SER A 592 9.37 -37.72 -2.21
N SER A 593 10.14 -37.31 -1.21
CA SER A 593 11.27 -38.08 -0.71
C SER A 593 11.20 -38.20 0.81
N SER A 594 11.18 -39.45 1.27
CA SER A 594 11.38 -40.00 2.60
C SER A 594 10.88 -39.24 3.83
N LEU A 595 9.83 -39.80 4.44
CA LEU A 595 9.17 -39.47 5.70
C LEU A 595 10.00 -39.81 6.99
N GLU A 596 11.32 -39.95 6.89
CA GLU A 596 12.17 -40.37 8.02
C GLU A 596 12.78 -39.21 8.82
N GLN A 597 12.59 -37.95 8.39
CA GLN A 597 13.13 -36.80 9.10
C GLN A 597 12.22 -36.33 10.23
N THR A 598 12.81 -35.72 11.28
CA THR A 598 12.04 -35.05 12.32
C THR A 598 11.20 -33.94 11.69
N SER A 599 9.99 -33.69 12.22
CA SER A 599 9.07 -32.69 11.68
C SER A 599 9.71 -31.31 11.50
N TYR A 600 10.56 -30.85 12.42
CA TYR A 600 11.33 -29.60 12.29
C TYR A 600 12.36 -29.63 11.15
N GLY A 601 13.10 -30.74 11.05
CA GLY A 601 14.12 -30.91 9.99
C GLY A 601 13.49 -30.78 8.60
N TYR A 602 12.33 -31.39 8.41
CA TYR A 602 11.57 -31.30 7.15
C TYR A 602 11.17 -29.85 6.82
N CYS A 603 10.63 -29.09 7.79
CA CYS A 603 10.27 -27.69 7.58
C CYS A 603 11.46 -26.82 7.19
N TYR A 604 12.59 -26.98 7.88
CA TYR A 604 13.79 -26.21 7.58
C TYR A 604 14.40 -26.58 6.22
N GLU A 605 14.40 -27.86 5.87
CA GLU A 605 14.85 -28.34 4.56
C GLU A 605 13.98 -27.77 3.45
N ALA A 606 12.66 -27.79 3.61
CA ALA A 606 11.73 -27.19 2.66
C ALA A 606 11.96 -25.70 2.47
N LEU A 607 12.17 -24.94 3.55
CA LEU A 607 12.45 -23.51 3.49
C LEU A 607 13.74 -23.19 2.74
N ILE A 608 14.83 -23.90 3.05
CA ILE A 608 16.13 -23.71 2.41
C ILE A 608 16.02 -24.07 0.90
N THR A 609 15.38 -25.19 0.61
CA THR A 609 15.18 -25.64 -0.78
C THR A 609 14.36 -24.64 -1.58
N CYS A 610 13.25 -24.11 -1.02
CA CYS A 610 12.44 -23.11 -1.69
C CYS A 610 13.23 -21.81 -1.95
N ALA A 611 14.03 -21.36 -0.96
CA ALA A 611 14.88 -20.19 -1.13
C ALA A 611 15.90 -20.37 -2.26
N LEU A 612 16.55 -21.54 -2.32
CA LEU A 612 17.50 -21.88 -3.40
C LEU A 612 16.79 -21.98 -4.76
N MET A 613 15.64 -22.65 -4.84
CA MET A 613 14.86 -22.77 -6.08
C MET A 613 14.41 -21.43 -6.65
N ALA A 614 14.24 -20.43 -5.79
CA ALA A 614 13.83 -19.08 -6.20
C ALA A 614 14.96 -18.26 -6.83
N CYS A 615 16.23 -18.56 -6.49
CA CYS A 615 17.36 -17.70 -6.83
C CYS A 615 18.44 -18.39 -7.68
N VAL A 616 18.40 -19.73 -7.77
CA VAL A 616 19.35 -20.52 -8.54
C VAL A 616 18.71 -20.91 -9.88
N ASP A 617 19.26 -20.42 -10.98
CA ASP A 617 18.71 -20.65 -12.32
C ASP A 617 18.70 -22.13 -12.71
N ASP A 618 19.75 -22.87 -12.35
CA ASP A 618 19.89 -24.29 -12.63
C ASP A 618 19.53 -25.14 -11.42
N LYS A 619 18.30 -25.64 -11.42
CA LYS A 619 17.74 -26.46 -10.33
C LYS A 619 18.51 -27.75 -10.04
N THR A 620 19.27 -28.27 -11.00
CA THR A 620 20.10 -29.49 -10.82
C THR A 620 21.31 -29.23 -9.90
N LYS A 621 21.60 -27.96 -9.58
CA LYS A 621 22.71 -27.57 -8.72
C LYS A 621 22.30 -27.39 -7.24
N ILE A 622 21.00 -27.51 -6.91
CA ILE A 622 20.51 -27.23 -5.54
C ILE A 622 21.22 -28.10 -4.50
N ASP A 623 21.41 -29.38 -4.75
CA ASP A 623 22.11 -30.28 -3.82
C ASP A 623 23.56 -29.83 -3.55
N ARG A 624 24.22 -29.22 -4.55
CA ARG A 624 25.56 -28.67 -4.38
C ARG A 624 25.55 -27.44 -3.48
N TYR A 625 24.57 -26.56 -3.63
CA TYR A 625 24.39 -25.42 -2.73
C TYR A 625 24.11 -25.88 -1.30
N TYR A 626 23.29 -26.93 -1.16
CA TYR A 626 23.03 -27.54 0.14
C TYR A 626 24.31 -28.05 0.80
N ASN A 627 25.14 -28.76 0.06
CA ASN A 627 26.43 -29.28 0.55
C ASN A 627 27.36 -28.13 0.95
N VAL A 628 27.46 -27.06 0.14
CA VAL A 628 28.23 -25.86 0.49
C VAL A 628 27.73 -25.24 1.80
N LEU A 629 26.41 -25.07 1.93
CA LEU A 629 25.80 -24.46 3.13
C LEU A 629 26.06 -25.29 4.38
N THR A 630 25.96 -26.62 4.28
CA THR A 630 26.19 -27.56 5.40
C THR A 630 27.64 -27.48 5.87
N ASN A 631 28.60 -27.50 4.93
CA ASN A 631 30.03 -27.38 5.26
C ASN A 631 30.40 -25.98 5.77
N LEU A 632 29.79 -24.91 5.24
CA LEU A 632 29.99 -23.53 5.71
C LEU A 632 29.46 -23.35 7.13
N ALA A 633 28.29 -23.93 7.44
CA ALA A 633 27.70 -23.85 8.76
C ALA A 633 28.64 -24.52 9.80
N TYR A 634 29.20 -25.67 9.44
CA TYR A 634 30.16 -26.36 10.31
C TYR A 634 31.49 -25.58 10.47
N CYS A 635 31.99 -24.94 9.41
CA CYS A 635 33.14 -24.05 9.48
C CYS A 635 32.91 -22.89 10.46
N ILE A 636 31.74 -22.27 10.42
CA ILE A 636 31.35 -21.22 11.36
C ILE A 636 31.19 -21.76 12.79
N TYR A 637 30.66 -22.98 12.94
CA TYR A 637 30.59 -23.67 14.25
C TYR A 637 31.96 -23.87 14.89
N GLN A 638 32.95 -24.29 14.11
CA GLN A 638 34.35 -24.43 14.60
C GLN A 638 34.96 -23.09 15.04
N LYS A 639 34.49 -21.97 14.48
CA LYS A 639 34.84 -20.60 14.91
C LYS A 639 33.94 -20.07 16.04
N LYS A 640 33.28 -20.96 16.77
CA LYS A 640 32.36 -20.65 17.90
C LYS A 640 31.18 -19.77 17.48
N GLY A 641 30.62 -19.97 16.29
CA GLY A 641 29.45 -19.25 15.77
C GLY A 641 29.75 -17.80 15.39
N ARG A 642 31.00 -17.36 15.34
CA ARG A 642 31.34 -15.98 14.97
C ARG A 642 31.17 -15.76 13.47
N PRO A 643 30.65 -14.59 13.03
CA PRO A 643 30.63 -14.22 11.62
C PRO A 643 32.05 -14.34 11.01
N ILE A 644 32.10 -14.69 9.73
CA ILE A 644 33.37 -14.89 8.99
C ILE A 644 33.64 -13.69 8.08
N SER A 645 34.94 -13.34 7.94
CA SER A 645 35.36 -12.29 7.00
C SER A 645 35.27 -12.76 5.56
N GLU A 646 35.44 -11.84 4.59
CA GLU A 646 35.54 -12.19 3.16
C GLU A 646 36.70 -13.16 2.88
N ASP A 647 37.83 -12.95 3.54
CA ASP A 647 39.02 -13.81 3.37
C ASP A 647 38.79 -15.19 3.98
N ASP A 648 38.19 -15.29 5.17
CA ASP A 648 37.80 -16.57 5.78
C ASP A 648 36.83 -17.36 4.88
N PHE A 649 35.87 -16.65 4.27
CA PHE A 649 34.89 -17.30 3.38
C PHE A 649 35.54 -17.80 2.10
N ARG A 650 36.49 -17.03 1.55
CA ARG A 650 37.27 -17.44 0.37
C ARG A 650 38.16 -18.63 0.69
N GLU A 651 38.91 -18.59 1.78
CA GLU A 651 39.77 -19.69 2.22
C GLU A 651 38.96 -20.99 2.46
N PHE A 652 37.79 -20.87 3.10
CA PHE A 652 36.86 -22.00 3.25
C PHE A 652 36.50 -22.57 1.89
N TYR A 653 36.13 -21.69 0.96
CA TYR A 653 35.61 -22.12 -0.34
C TYR A 653 36.70 -22.75 -1.22
N GLU A 654 37.92 -22.24 -1.19
CA GLU A 654 39.07 -22.83 -1.88
C GLU A 654 39.35 -24.27 -1.35
N LYS A 655 39.39 -24.46 -0.02
CA LYS A 655 39.50 -25.79 0.59
C LYS A 655 38.36 -26.73 0.25
N TYR A 656 37.15 -26.17 0.17
CA TYR A 656 35.96 -26.91 -0.22
C TYR A 656 36.08 -27.41 -1.69
N GLN A 657 36.57 -26.57 -2.61
CA GLN A 657 36.76 -26.92 -4.02
C GLN A 657 37.86 -27.97 -4.26
N GLU A 658 38.80 -28.12 -3.38
CA GLU A 658 39.78 -29.22 -3.44
C GLU A 658 39.14 -30.61 -3.24
N ILE A 659 38.01 -30.66 -2.52
CA ILE A 659 37.30 -31.91 -2.19
C ILE A 659 36.09 -32.14 -3.05
N TYR A 660 35.35 -31.07 -3.38
CA TYR A 660 34.07 -31.14 -4.04
C TYR A 660 34.05 -30.30 -5.34
N TYR A 661 33.53 -30.86 -6.41
CA TYR A 661 33.29 -30.11 -7.62
C TYR A 661 32.13 -29.12 -7.41
N SER A 662 32.41 -27.82 -7.54
CA SER A 662 31.42 -26.76 -7.30
C SER A 662 31.58 -25.57 -8.29
N GLN A 663 30.60 -24.67 -8.30
CA GLN A 663 30.63 -23.44 -9.09
C GLN A 663 31.72 -22.47 -8.60
N GLY A 664 31.90 -21.36 -9.34
CA GLY A 664 32.87 -20.34 -8.93
C GLY A 664 32.41 -19.62 -7.62
N TYR A 665 33.36 -19.28 -6.75
CA TYR A 665 33.14 -18.60 -5.48
C TYR A 665 32.16 -17.41 -5.57
N LYS A 666 32.38 -16.52 -6.58
CA LYS A 666 31.54 -15.31 -6.76
C LYS A 666 30.10 -15.64 -7.06
N GLU A 667 29.83 -16.68 -7.87
CA GLU A 667 28.49 -17.12 -8.23
C GLU A 667 27.75 -17.66 -6.98
N VAL A 668 28.41 -18.55 -6.26
CA VAL A 668 27.81 -19.17 -5.06
C VAL A 668 27.52 -18.12 -3.99
N LYS A 669 28.49 -17.27 -3.67
CA LYS A 669 28.28 -16.17 -2.71
C LYS A 669 27.13 -15.26 -3.12
N SER A 670 27.09 -14.82 -4.37
CA SER A 670 26.02 -13.96 -4.88
C SER A 670 24.65 -14.62 -4.74
N ASN A 671 24.53 -15.90 -5.09
CA ASN A 671 23.26 -16.61 -4.99
C ASN A 671 22.81 -16.81 -3.53
N LEU A 672 23.73 -17.16 -2.62
CA LEU A 672 23.40 -17.33 -1.21
C LEU A 672 22.95 -16.01 -0.55
N LEU A 673 23.51 -14.88 -0.95
CA LEU A 673 23.04 -13.55 -0.51
C LEU A 673 21.66 -13.20 -1.13
N LYS A 674 21.46 -13.46 -2.41
CA LYS A 674 20.16 -13.24 -3.09
C LYS A 674 19.04 -14.09 -2.49
N CYS A 675 19.33 -15.33 -2.12
CA CYS A 675 18.37 -16.23 -1.45
C CYS A 675 18.09 -15.83 0.00
N ASN A 676 18.75 -14.83 0.54
CA ASN A 676 18.68 -14.44 1.95
C ASN A 676 19.01 -15.58 2.92
N LEU A 677 19.83 -16.54 2.49
CA LEU A 677 20.37 -17.61 3.38
C LEU A 677 21.59 -17.12 4.14
N LEU A 678 22.40 -16.28 3.51
CA LEU A 678 23.48 -15.53 4.14
C LEU A 678 23.19 -14.03 4.10
N ARG A 679 23.75 -13.29 5.05
CA ARG A 679 23.76 -11.83 5.06
C ARG A 679 25.16 -11.29 5.34
N CYS A 680 25.47 -10.15 4.74
CA CYS A 680 26.63 -9.35 5.06
C CYS A 680 26.25 -8.39 6.21
N THR A 681 27.10 -8.28 7.22
CA THR A 681 26.96 -7.28 8.29
C THR A 681 27.53 -5.93 7.83
N ASP A 682 27.25 -4.86 8.59
CA ASP A 682 27.79 -3.51 8.32
C ASP A 682 29.33 -3.47 8.33
N ASP A 683 29.98 -4.40 9.06
CA ASP A 683 31.44 -4.56 9.15
C ASP A 683 32.01 -5.52 8.09
N TYR A 684 31.25 -5.83 7.03
CA TYR A 684 31.63 -6.74 5.94
C TYR A 684 31.93 -8.19 6.38
N TYR A 685 31.31 -8.67 7.45
CA TYR A 685 31.33 -10.08 7.85
C TYR A 685 30.09 -10.82 7.34
N TYR A 686 30.23 -12.11 7.07
CA TYR A 686 29.14 -12.98 6.60
C TYR A 686 28.65 -13.89 7.70
N LYS A 687 27.34 -14.04 7.82
CA LYS A 687 26.68 -14.99 8.70
C LYS A 687 25.36 -15.48 8.10
N PHE A 688 24.84 -16.57 8.62
CA PHE A 688 23.50 -17.03 8.27
C PHE A 688 22.47 -15.99 8.64
N SER A 689 21.49 -15.80 7.76
CA SER A 689 20.44 -14.80 7.96
C SER A 689 19.55 -15.16 9.16
N TYR A 690 19.39 -16.45 9.43
CA TYR A 690 18.55 -16.97 10.49
C TYR A 690 19.29 -18.03 11.30
N ASN A 691 19.20 -17.95 12.64
CA ASN A 691 19.85 -18.88 13.54
C ASN A 691 19.36 -20.33 13.37
N TYR A 692 18.07 -20.52 13.12
CA TYR A 692 17.50 -21.86 12.91
C TYR A 692 18.06 -22.55 11.66
N ILE A 693 18.33 -21.82 10.57
CA ILE A 693 19.00 -22.36 9.38
C ILE A 693 20.42 -22.79 9.75
N TYR A 694 21.13 -21.95 10.47
CA TYR A 694 22.49 -22.26 10.93
C TYR A 694 22.52 -23.53 11.78
N TYR A 695 21.71 -23.62 12.82
CA TYR A 695 21.67 -24.79 13.70
C TYR A 695 21.22 -26.06 12.98
N PHE A 696 20.23 -25.96 12.11
CA PHE A 696 19.79 -27.08 11.30
C PHE A 696 20.91 -27.63 10.40
N LEU A 697 21.64 -26.74 9.72
CA LEU A 697 22.74 -27.16 8.84
C LEU A 697 23.93 -27.71 9.61
N VAL A 698 24.25 -27.18 10.79
CA VAL A 698 25.27 -27.75 11.68
C VAL A 698 24.86 -29.16 12.11
N ALA A 699 23.61 -29.34 12.56
CA ALA A 699 23.09 -30.66 12.96
C ALA A 699 23.11 -31.67 11.79
N LYS A 700 22.76 -31.20 10.58
CA LYS A 700 22.82 -32.02 9.36
C LYS A 700 24.25 -32.45 9.05
N TYR A 701 25.21 -31.51 9.12
CA TYR A 701 26.62 -31.87 8.92
C TYR A 701 27.08 -32.95 9.90
N MET A 702 26.75 -32.80 11.20
CA MET A 702 27.12 -33.77 12.24
C MET A 702 26.45 -35.13 11.99
N ALA A 703 25.17 -35.15 11.60
CA ALA A 703 24.46 -36.38 11.27
C ALA A 703 25.11 -37.08 10.06
N ASP A 704 25.42 -36.35 8.99
CA ASP A 704 26.04 -36.90 7.77
C ASP A 704 27.47 -37.44 8.06
N ASN A 705 28.16 -36.92 9.09
CA ASN A 705 29.51 -37.29 9.48
C ASN A 705 29.62 -38.10 10.79
N MET A 706 28.49 -38.58 11.34
CA MET A 706 28.44 -39.29 12.61
C MET A 706 29.29 -40.58 12.65
N HIS A 707 29.61 -41.15 11.52
CA HIS A 707 30.46 -42.35 11.45
C HIS A 707 31.97 -42.05 11.50
N SER A 708 32.36 -40.78 11.41
CA SER A 708 33.75 -40.35 11.56
C SER A 708 34.08 -40.13 13.02
N LYS A 709 35.35 -40.43 13.44
CA LYS A 709 35.80 -40.20 14.80
C LYS A 709 35.62 -38.73 15.24
N LYS A 710 35.87 -37.78 14.33
CA LYS A 710 35.72 -36.35 14.57
C LYS A 710 34.25 -35.96 14.75
N GLY A 711 33.36 -36.50 13.92
CA GLY A 711 31.93 -36.24 14.04
C GLY A 711 31.31 -36.76 15.34
N LEU A 712 31.77 -37.93 15.81
CA LEU A 712 31.39 -38.47 17.12
C LEU A 712 31.87 -37.59 18.27
N ASP A 713 33.15 -37.15 18.25
CA ASP A 713 33.73 -36.27 19.28
C ASP A 713 32.98 -34.94 19.33
N ASP A 714 32.61 -34.33 18.19
CA ASP A 714 31.86 -33.09 18.12
C ASP A 714 30.41 -33.24 18.69
N ILE A 715 29.74 -34.39 18.41
CA ILE A 715 28.42 -34.69 18.98
C ILE A 715 28.51 -34.89 20.49
N MET A 716 29.51 -35.59 20.97
CA MET A 716 29.73 -35.81 22.41
C MET A 716 29.97 -34.48 23.14
N ASN A 717 30.78 -33.59 22.58
CA ASN A 717 31.02 -32.24 23.13
C ASN A 717 29.80 -31.34 23.17
N LEU A 718 28.77 -31.61 22.39
CA LEU A 718 27.48 -30.92 22.45
C LEU A 718 26.53 -31.47 23.52
N CYS A 719 26.74 -32.73 23.92
CA CYS A 719 25.92 -33.39 24.94
C CYS A 719 26.44 -33.16 26.36
N GLU A 720 27.72 -32.76 26.51
CA GLU A 720 28.33 -32.28 27.76
C GLU A 720 28.07 -30.79 28.00
#